data_b32d327a19e027ade1a6cde1a9f57b13
#
_entry.id   b32d327a19e027ade1a6cde1a9f57b13
#
_cell.length_a   1.000
_cell.length_b   1.000
_cell.length_c   1.000
_cell.angle_alpha   90.00
_cell.angle_beta   90.00
_cell.angle_gamma   90.00
#
_symmetry.space_group_name_H-M   'P 1'
#
loop_
_entity.id
_entity.type
_entity.pdbx_description
1 polymer ?
#
loop_
_entity_poly.entity_id
_entity_poly.type
_entity_poly.pdbx_seq_one_letter_code
_entity_poly.pdbx_strand_id
1 'polypeptide(L)'
;MSTAHQCKLSVDMAVYRYYNSDAVVKEYCRKIFQEAEPMKKRFLPIIALLVAAMLALAAVPAGAFTERNAAASGSDAALSKLFADPVIGESHRKQYERFVNSASVAVNEYNANDVARIRDFMEQETNGIKNGYWFNENYNPDDPSTYFGTAAGYGAGATFSASGRLEELFFLFIPVQGDLNLTGCDMLFSAILYYCDLSSIVVEGCTSLNHLDISYNEKIRSLDVSSCAELSELTIQGNSAIKTLDLSGHSKLTSAYFADTPFTTLNLDGCTGLETLSLSLTRFSELDLSEMTALNSLHLNNTCLSAIDLSNLPNLETFGADGGETVKSLIFPKRSGSGMELIADGNGGVGYYMYADDNIVAGGAGSINPEKDAADGEYCICAYPSFGAEFIGWFDGDSLVSTDRRVAASFETDTRTLTAKFEGGSPMTTGSASDIHFMRAHLNCYTYVGEDLWKHGYYLNENYDSDDFTTFANVTFNSSNRISAIDYSGKMLQGPITLQYPELESFNMEGSNLSGLTCIDCDALTEIYASNSNIVLQFDVSGAPNLRTLEISGLSERDGQRTEKLDLSKNHELQRLEAVNSLFKEIIVDPTAFGGRVELKADGGLIGCTYADGIMTACARETDLPFAGWLAANGTLLLSDAQCVIAEPGSYTALFSSDPITLAGDADGNGKVEIADAVLTARHALGLELLDGNALSAADVNDDGEIRIDDAVLICRIALGLYGI
;
A
#
# COMPACT_ATOMS: atom_id res chain seq x y z
N MET A 1 -32.05 0.44 -22.28
CA MET A 1 -31.10 0.35 -21.17
C MET A 1 -30.10 -0.72 -21.51
N SER A 2 -28.84 -0.39 -21.69
CA SER A 2 -27.82 -1.32 -22.15
C SER A 2 -27.41 -2.29 -21.03
N THR A 3 -26.88 -3.44 -21.43
CA THR A 3 -26.39 -4.50 -20.54
C THR A 3 -25.33 -4.01 -19.53
N ALA A 4 -24.61 -2.94 -19.87
CA ALA A 4 -23.65 -2.28 -18.97
C ALA A 4 -24.32 -1.61 -17.76
N HIS A 5 -25.52 -1.07 -17.91
CA HIS A 5 -26.27 -0.47 -16.78
C HIS A 5 -26.81 -1.52 -15.80
N GLN A 6 -27.04 -2.74 -16.26
CA GLN A 6 -27.49 -3.86 -15.41
C GLN A 6 -26.35 -4.52 -14.63
N CYS A 7 -25.13 -4.57 -15.18
CA CYS A 7 -23.95 -4.99 -14.45
C CYS A 7 -23.55 -3.97 -13.36
N LYS A 8 -23.67 -2.67 -13.63
CA LYS A 8 -23.36 -1.61 -12.63
C LYS A 8 -24.29 -1.70 -11.40
N LEU A 9 -25.59 -1.96 -11.60
CA LEU A 9 -26.55 -2.16 -10.52
C LEU A 9 -26.28 -3.41 -9.65
N SER A 10 -25.66 -4.46 -10.21
CA SER A 10 -25.31 -5.67 -9.44
C SER A 10 -24.05 -5.51 -8.60
N VAL A 11 -23.11 -4.67 -9.04
CA VAL A 11 -21.87 -4.33 -8.29
C VAL A 11 -22.19 -3.38 -7.14
N ASP A 12 -23.03 -2.37 -7.38
CA ASP A 12 -23.50 -1.44 -6.33
C ASP A 12 -24.26 -2.16 -5.21
N MET A 13 -24.99 -3.25 -5.51
CA MET A 13 -25.66 -4.07 -4.49
C MET A 13 -24.73 -4.93 -3.63
N ALA A 14 -23.55 -5.30 -4.14
CA ALA A 14 -22.57 -6.06 -3.34
C ALA A 14 -21.85 -5.14 -2.34
N VAL A 15 -21.55 -3.91 -2.72
CA VAL A 15 -20.96 -2.89 -1.84
C VAL A 15 -21.94 -2.41 -0.78
N TYR A 16 -23.24 -2.32 -1.10
CA TYR A 16 -24.28 -1.89 -0.15
C TYR A 16 -24.56 -2.90 0.96
N ARG A 17 -24.23 -4.19 0.78
CA ARG A 17 -24.40 -5.24 1.80
C ARG A 17 -23.52 -5.07 3.03
N TYR A 18 -22.42 -4.32 2.91
CA TYR A 18 -21.45 -4.19 4.00
C TYR A 18 -21.84 -3.17 5.07
N TYR A 19 -22.78 -2.27 4.78
CA TYR A 19 -23.02 -1.11 5.65
C TYR A 19 -24.41 -0.94 6.26
N ASN A 20 -25.40 -1.83 6.00
CA ASN A 20 -26.73 -1.59 6.56
C ASN A 20 -27.49 -2.85 7.01
N SER A 21 -28.19 -2.67 8.13
CA SER A 21 -28.99 -3.69 8.82
C SER A 21 -30.08 -4.33 7.94
N ASP A 22 -30.42 -5.58 8.25
CA ASP A 22 -31.42 -6.46 7.61
C ASP A 22 -32.77 -5.82 7.17
N ALA A 23 -33.13 -4.66 7.73
CA ALA A 23 -34.40 -3.97 7.43
C ALA A 23 -34.37 -3.20 6.09
N VAL A 24 -33.22 -2.60 5.73
CA VAL A 24 -33.07 -1.78 4.51
C VAL A 24 -32.97 -2.68 3.28
N VAL A 25 -32.27 -3.80 3.40
CA VAL A 25 -32.14 -4.81 2.33
C VAL A 25 -33.49 -5.42 1.98
N LYS A 26 -34.33 -5.69 2.98
CA LYS A 26 -35.69 -6.24 2.76
C LYS A 26 -36.60 -5.25 2.06
N GLU A 27 -36.51 -3.96 2.37
CA GLU A 27 -37.36 -2.93 1.73
C GLU A 27 -36.88 -2.65 0.28
N TYR A 28 -35.58 -2.70 0.02
CA TYR A 28 -35.01 -2.53 -1.33
C TYR A 28 -35.34 -3.71 -2.25
N CYS A 29 -35.22 -4.93 -1.74
CA CYS A 29 -35.68 -6.14 -2.45
C CYS A 29 -37.18 -6.08 -2.76
N ARG A 30 -37.99 -5.56 -1.86
CA ARG A 30 -39.42 -5.41 -2.06
C ARG A 30 -39.77 -4.40 -3.16
N LYS A 31 -39.04 -3.28 -3.28
CA LYS A 31 -39.21 -2.29 -4.35
C LYS A 31 -38.80 -2.86 -5.71
N ILE A 32 -37.70 -3.60 -5.80
CA ILE A 32 -37.27 -4.27 -7.05
C ILE A 32 -38.30 -5.30 -7.52
N PHE A 33 -38.89 -6.05 -6.58
CA PHE A 33 -39.95 -7.03 -6.92
C PHE A 33 -41.24 -6.38 -7.38
N GLN A 34 -41.53 -5.15 -6.97
CA GLN A 34 -42.73 -4.43 -7.41
C GLN A 34 -42.55 -3.78 -8.80
N GLU A 35 -41.35 -3.37 -9.17
CA GLU A 35 -41.06 -2.74 -10.47
C GLU A 35 -40.80 -3.74 -11.61
N ALA A 36 -40.55 -5.01 -11.31
CA ALA A 36 -40.17 -6.05 -12.28
C ALA A 36 -41.35 -6.85 -12.87
N GLU A 37 -42.58 -6.41 -12.69
CA GLU A 37 -43.79 -7.10 -13.16
C GLU A 37 -43.84 -7.50 -14.65
N PRO A 38 -43.27 -6.73 -15.62
CA PRO A 38 -43.33 -7.13 -17.02
C PRO A 38 -42.32 -8.19 -17.48
N MET A 39 -41.31 -8.55 -16.66
CA MET A 39 -40.20 -9.44 -17.06
C MET A 39 -40.26 -10.86 -16.48
N LYS A 40 -41.28 -11.21 -15.76
CA LYS A 40 -41.40 -12.47 -14.98
C LYS A 40 -41.30 -13.78 -15.77
N LYS A 41 -41.52 -13.78 -17.09
CA LYS A 41 -41.63 -15.06 -17.83
C LYS A 41 -40.33 -15.59 -18.43
N ARG A 42 -39.22 -14.81 -18.48
CA ARG A 42 -37.95 -15.25 -19.11
C ARG A 42 -36.79 -15.46 -18.14
N PHE A 43 -36.83 -14.88 -16.94
CA PHE A 43 -35.68 -14.88 -16.01
C PHE A 43 -35.95 -15.52 -14.64
N LEU A 44 -37.14 -15.99 -14.40
CA LEU A 44 -37.51 -16.66 -13.15
C LEU A 44 -36.62 -17.86 -12.75
N PRO A 45 -36.13 -18.71 -13.68
CA PRO A 45 -35.25 -19.81 -13.33
C PRO A 45 -33.86 -19.34 -12.88
N ILE A 46 -33.34 -18.26 -13.46
CA ILE A 46 -32.00 -17.72 -13.14
C ILE A 46 -32.02 -16.99 -11.80
N ILE A 47 -33.09 -16.22 -11.53
CA ILE A 47 -33.32 -15.56 -10.25
C ILE A 47 -33.54 -16.57 -9.13
N ALA A 48 -34.28 -17.65 -9.39
CA ALA A 48 -34.50 -18.73 -8.43
C ALA A 48 -33.19 -19.48 -8.09
N LEU A 49 -32.28 -19.65 -9.08
CA LEU A 49 -30.97 -20.29 -8.87
C LEU A 49 -30.03 -19.38 -8.05
N LEU A 50 -30.05 -18.09 -8.29
CA LEU A 50 -29.27 -17.08 -7.53
C LEU A 50 -29.79 -16.95 -6.08
N VAL A 51 -31.09 -16.97 -5.88
CA VAL A 51 -31.70 -16.93 -4.53
C VAL A 51 -31.44 -18.24 -3.78
N ALA A 52 -31.49 -19.41 -4.45
CA ALA A 52 -31.14 -20.69 -3.86
C ALA A 52 -29.66 -20.80 -3.47
N ALA A 53 -28.76 -20.24 -4.29
CA ALA A 53 -27.35 -20.15 -3.95
C ALA A 53 -27.10 -19.20 -2.76
N MET A 54 -27.81 -18.07 -2.68
CA MET A 54 -27.74 -17.14 -1.54
C MET A 54 -28.34 -17.73 -0.25
N LEU A 55 -29.38 -18.53 -0.34
CA LEU A 55 -29.99 -19.22 0.83
C LEU A 55 -29.15 -20.41 1.32
N ALA A 56 -28.39 -21.06 0.43
CA ALA A 56 -27.42 -22.10 0.80
C ALA A 56 -26.21 -21.53 1.55
N LEU A 57 -25.79 -20.33 1.22
CA LEU A 57 -24.73 -19.58 1.92
C LEU A 57 -25.20 -19.04 3.30
N ALA A 58 -26.50 -18.79 3.46
CA ALA A 58 -27.09 -18.33 4.73
C ALA A 58 -27.38 -19.44 5.76
N ALA A 59 -27.20 -20.71 5.39
CA ALA A 59 -27.51 -21.87 6.24
C ALA A 59 -26.30 -22.45 7.00
N VAL A 60 -25.15 -21.75 7.02
CA VAL A 60 -23.99 -22.12 7.85
C VAL A 60 -24.20 -21.58 9.26
N PRO A 61 -24.10 -22.41 10.32
CA PRO A 61 -24.34 -21.98 11.70
C PRO A 61 -23.31 -20.90 12.11
N ALA A 62 -23.78 -19.80 12.70
CA ALA A 62 -23.04 -18.64 13.13
C ALA A 62 -22.03 -18.87 14.29
N GLY A 63 -21.59 -20.10 14.52
CA GLY A 63 -20.73 -20.47 15.65
C GLY A 63 -19.28 -20.87 15.31
N ALA A 64 -18.85 -20.76 14.04
CA ALA A 64 -17.52 -21.21 13.62
C ALA A 64 -16.62 -20.10 13.06
N PHE A 65 -16.99 -18.84 13.24
CA PHE A 65 -16.20 -17.69 12.77
C PHE A 65 -15.54 -16.99 13.96
N THR A 66 -14.39 -17.49 14.37
CA THR A 66 -13.49 -16.77 15.25
C THR A 66 -12.67 -15.76 14.43
N GLU A 67 -12.32 -14.65 15.02
CA GLU A 67 -11.64 -13.41 14.68
C GLU A 67 -10.67 -13.33 13.45
N ARG A 68 -10.36 -14.43 12.78
CA ARG A 68 -9.45 -14.44 11.60
C ARG A 68 -10.14 -14.06 10.26
N ASN A 69 -11.46 -13.90 10.21
CA ASN A 69 -12.19 -13.63 8.95
C ASN A 69 -12.34 -12.15 8.59
N ALA A 70 -11.81 -11.21 9.36
CA ALA A 70 -11.82 -9.79 9.00
C ALA A 70 -10.95 -9.50 7.75
N ALA A 71 -9.86 -10.26 7.57
CA ALA A 71 -9.01 -10.16 6.37
C ALA A 71 -9.72 -10.66 5.10
N ALA A 72 -10.60 -11.66 5.22
CA ALA A 72 -11.31 -12.23 4.07
C ALA A 72 -12.41 -11.31 3.50
N SER A 73 -12.97 -10.40 4.28
CA SER A 73 -13.99 -9.46 3.80
C SER A 73 -13.42 -8.28 2.99
N GLY A 74 -12.14 -7.97 3.14
CA GLY A 74 -11.42 -7.00 2.30
C GLY A 74 -11.16 -7.52 0.87
N SER A 75 -11.06 -8.83 0.69
CA SER A 75 -10.68 -9.46 -0.57
C SER A 75 -11.75 -9.35 -1.66
N ASP A 76 -13.04 -9.39 -1.34
CA ASP A 76 -14.12 -9.26 -2.35
C ASP A 76 -14.14 -7.86 -2.98
N ALA A 77 -13.90 -6.82 -2.18
CA ALA A 77 -13.81 -5.45 -2.66
C ALA A 77 -12.51 -5.23 -3.45
N ALA A 78 -11.43 -5.91 -3.05
CA ALA A 78 -10.14 -5.82 -3.70
C ALA A 78 -10.12 -6.57 -5.05
N LEU A 79 -10.68 -7.79 -5.11
CA LEU A 79 -10.87 -8.51 -6.38
C LEU A 79 -11.78 -7.76 -7.35
N SER A 80 -12.82 -7.08 -6.84
CA SER A 80 -13.68 -6.23 -7.66
C SER A 80 -12.92 -5.05 -8.25
N LYS A 81 -11.97 -4.47 -7.52
CA LYS A 81 -11.09 -3.39 -8.02
C LYS A 81 -10.10 -3.91 -9.06
N LEU A 82 -9.45 -5.05 -8.81
CA LEU A 82 -8.54 -5.68 -9.78
C LEU A 82 -9.25 -5.98 -11.10
N PHE A 83 -10.45 -6.58 -11.03
CA PHE A 83 -11.22 -6.94 -12.23
C PHE A 83 -11.96 -5.75 -12.86
N ALA A 84 -11.99 -4.59 -12.22
CA ALA A 84 -12.54 -3.35 -12.76
C ALA A 84 -11.55 -2.57 -13.62
N ASP A 85 -10.24 -2.87 -13.53
CA ASP A 85 -9.25 -2.28 -14.43
C ASP A 85 -9.51 -2.75 -15.87
N PRO A 86 -9.79 -1.83 -16.82
CA PRO A 86 -10.14 -2.21 -18.18
C PRO A 86 -8.96 -2.78 -18.98
N VAL A 87 -7.72 -2.56 -18.54
CA VAL A 87 -6.50 -2.94 -19.26
C VAL A 87 -5.95 -4.27 -18.75
N ILE A 88 -5.80 -4.42 -17.44
CA ILE A 88 -5.22 -5.62 -16.81
C ILE A 88 -6.26 -6.54 -16.17
N GLY A 89 -7.42 -6.03 -15.80
CA GLY A 89 -8.44 -6.78 -15.08
C GLY A 89 -9.01 -8.00 -15.84
N GLU A 90 -9.12 -7.92 -17.16
CA GLU A 90 -9.57 -9.05 -17.99
C GLU A 90 -8.54 -10.18 -18.05
N SER A 91 -7.23 -9.85 -18.12
CA SER A 91 -6.13 -10.81 -18.09
C SER A 91 -6.08 -11.53 -16.74
N HIS A 92 -6.06 -10.77 -15.64
CA HIS A 92 -6.05 -11.33 -14.29
C HIS A 92 -7.31 -12.18 -13.99
N ARG A 93 -8.48 -11.72 -14.42
CA ARG A 93 -9.71 -12.50 -14.26
C ARG A 93 -9.66 -13.82 -14.97
N LYS A 94 -9.20 -13.87 -16.23
CA LYS A 94 -9.05 -15.11 -17.01
C LYS A 94 -8.06 -16.07 -16.37
N GLN A 95 -6.97 -15.56 -15.83
CA GLN A 95 -5.96 -16.37 -15.17
C GLN A 95 -6.47 -16.90 -13.83
N TYR A 96 -7.15 -16.08 -13.02
CA TYR A 96 -7.80 -16.52 -11.79
C TYR A 96 -8.87 -17.57 -12.06
N GLU A 97 -9.75 -17.35 -13.05
CA GLU A 97 -10.76 -18.34 -13.45
C GLU A 97 -10.12 -19.65 -13.93
N ARG A 98 -9.01 -19.55 -14.65
CA ARG A 98 -8.22 -20.73 -15.08
C ARG A 98 -7.62 -21.47 -13.89
N PHE A 99 -7.03 -20.74 -12.94
CA PHE A 99 -6.50 -21.31 -11.70
C PHE A 99 -7.60 -22.01 -10.87
N VAL A 100 -8.70 -21.30 -10.59
CA VAL A 100 -9.85 -21.85 -9.80
C VAL A 100 -10.48 -23.07 -10.50
N ASN A 101 -10.49 -23.11 -11.84
CA ASN A 101 -11.04 -24.19 -12.63
C ASN A 101 -10.00 -25.26 -12.98
N SER A 102 -8.71 -25.08 -12.66
CA SER A 102 -7.71 -26.11 -12.85
C SER A 102 -8.05 -27.28 -11.92
N ALA A 103 -8.40 -28.44 -12.51
CA ALA A 103 -8.58 -29.66 -11.76
C ALA A 103 -7.25 -30.00 -11.08
N SER A 104 -7.26 -30.23 -9.76
CA SER A 104 -6.08 -30.70 -9.05
C SER A 104 -5.54 -31.98 -9.71
N VAL A 105 -4.43 -31.88 -10.41
CA VAL A 105 -3.75 -33.06 -10.95
C VAL A 105 -3.14 -33.80 -9.77
N ALA A 106 -3.39 -35.10 -9.67
CA ALA A 106 -2.73 -35.90 -8.64
C ALA A 106 -1.23 -35.90 -8.90
N VAL A 107 -0.47 -35.26 -8.01
CA VAL A 107 1.00 -35.22 -8.07
C VAL A 107 1.52 -36.49 -7.39
N ASN A 108 2.26 -37.33 -8.12
CA ASN A 108 2.84 -38.54 -7.56
C ASN A 108 4.08 -38.25 -6.69
N GLU A 109 4.88 -37.25 -7.07
CA GLU A 109 6.07 -36.83 -6.36
C GLU A 109 6.35 -35.37 -6.73
N TYR A 110 6.51 -34.50 -5.71
CA TYR A 110 6.85 -33.08 -5.90
C TYR A 110 8.33 -32.90 -6.21
N ASN A 111 8.67 -31.97 -7.08
CA ASN A 111 10.05 -31.60 -7.35
C ASN A 111 10.70 -30.97 -6.13
N ALA A 112 11.83 -31.50 -5.70
CA ALA A 112 12.48 -31.07 -4.45
C ALA A 112 12.94 -29.59 -4.48
N ASN A 113 13.42 -29.10 -5.65
CA ASN A 113 13.81 -27.68 -5.79
C ASN A 113 12.58 -26.77 -5.66
N ASP A 114 11.54 -27.03 -6.46
CA ASP A 114 10.37 -26.16 -6.53
C ASP A 114 9.65 -26.08 -5.17
N VAL A 115 9.53 -27.23 -4.49
CA VAL A 115 8.96 -27.29 -3.14
C VAL A 115 9.84 -26.57 -2.12
N ALA A 116 11.17 -26.72 -2.20
CA ALA A 116 12.09 -26.03 -1.28
C ALA A 116 11.94 -24.51 -1.39
N ARG A 117 11.80 -23.96 -2.63
CA ARG A 117 11.61 -22.52 -2.84
C ARG A 117 10.35 -21.99 -2.20
N ILE A 118 9.22 -22.69 -2.38
CA ILE A 118 7.96 -22.31 -1.75
C ILE A 118 8.06 -22.46 -0.22
N ARG A 119 8.60 -23.57 0.29
CA ARG A 119 8.77 -23.77 1.73
C ARG A 119 9.65 -22.72 2.37
N ASP A 120 10.78 -22.35 1.76
CA ASP A 120 11.70 -21.34 2.28
C ASP A 120 10.99 -19.98 2.47
N PHE A 121 10.03 -19.64 1.59
CA PHE A 121 9.18 -18.48 1.75
C PHE A 121 8.10 -18.68 2.83
N MET A 122 7.47 -19.86 2.90
CA MET A 122 6.45 -20.19 3.88
C MET A 122 6.97 -20.21 5.32
N GLU A 123 8.26 -20.49 5.51
CA GLU A 123 8.92 -20.49 6.82
C GLU A 123 9.37 -19.10 7.30
N GLN A 124 9.37 -18.08 6.43
CA GLN A 124 9.56 -16.69 6.84
C GLN A 124 8.35 -16.20 7.62
N GLU A 125 8.53 -15.14 8.40
CA GLU A 125 7.50 -14.64 9.29
C GLU A 125 6.98 -13.27 8.87
N THR A 126 5.67 -13.13 8.95
CA THR A 126 4.96 -11.85 8.85
C THR A 126 4.26 -11.60 10.18
N ASN A 127 4.61 -10.52 10.87
CA ASN A 127 4.06 -10.17 12.18
C ASN A 127 4.19 -11.31 13.22
N GLY A 128 5.32 -12.03 13.21
CA GLY A 128 5.60 -13.13 14.15
C GLY A 128 4.83 -14.42 13.85
N ILE A 129 4.18 -14.52 12.70
CA ILE A 129 3.48 -15.72 12.22
C ILE A 129 4.16 -16.17 10.93
N LYS A 130 4.52 -17.45 10.83
CA LYS A 130 5.07 -18.01 9.58
C LYS A 130 4.12 -17.79 8.43
N ASN A 131 4.67 -17.41 7.27
CA ASN A 131 3.89 -17.13 6.07
C ASN A 131 2.97 -18.30 5.69
N GLY A 132 3.43 -19.54 5.85
CA GLY A 132 2.62 -20.73 5.56
C GLY A 132 1.27 -20.75 6.27
N TYR A 133 1.16 -20.23 7.49
CA TYR A 133 -0.10 -20.17 8.22
C TYR A 133 -1.05 -19.06 7.72
N TRP A 134 -0.55 -18.06 6.99
CA TRP A 134 -1.39 -17.09 6.29
C TRP A 134 -2.11 -17.71 5.09
N PHE A 135 -1.51 -18.73 4.49
CA PHE A 135 -2.06 -19.45 3.33
C PHE A 135 -2.91 -20.65 3.72
N ASN A 136 -2.54 -21.36 4.81
CA ASN A 136 -3.26 -22.54 5.29
C ASN A 136 -3.04 -22.73 6.80
N GLU A 137 -4.12 -22.73 7.58
CA GLU A 137 -4.06 -22.97 9.03
C GLU A 137 -3.45 -24.33 9.41
N ASN A 138 -3.50 -25.31 8.48
CA ASN A 138 -2.95 -26.63 8.66
C ASN A 138 -1.55 -26.79 8.02
N TYR A 139 -0.87 -25.67 7.73
CA TYR A 139 0.45 -25.70 7.09
C TYR A 139 1.44 -26.63 7.82
N ASN A 140 2.07 -27.50 7.04
CA ASN A 140 3.14 -28.40 7.49
C ASN A 140 4.31 -28.30 6.49
N PRO A 141 5.50 -27.83 6.89
CA PRO A 141 6.64 -27.64 6.01
C PRO A 141 7.13 -28.94 5.36
N ASP A 142 6.82 -30.09 5.94
CA ASP A 142 7.22 -31.40 5.44
C ASP A 142 6.17 -32.03 4.49
N ASP A 143 4.99 -31.40 4.34
CA ASP A 143 3.93 -31.88 3.45
C ASP A 143 3.48 -30.78 2.46
N PRO A 144 4.01 -30.77 1.23
CA PRO A 144 3.68 -29.75 0.23
C PRO A 144 2.19 -29.66 -0.12
N SER A 145 1.41 -30.71 0.11
CA SER A 145 -0.03 -30.70 -0.11
C SER A 145 -0.78 -29.78 0.85
N THR A 146 -0.12 -29.36 1.93
CA THR A 146 -0.67 -28.46 2.95
C THR A 146 -0.24 -27.00 2.78
N TYR A 147 0.61 -26.66 1.78
CA TYR A 147 1.12 -25.30 1.62
C TYR A 147 0.03 -24.30 1.31
N PHE A 148 -0.98 -24.73 0.54
CA PHE A 148 -2.11 -23.87 0.20
C PHE A 148 -3.41 -24.55 0.64
N GLY A 149 -4.33 -23.78 1.21
CA GLY A 149 -5.61 -24.28 1.68
C GLY A 149 -6.53 -24.67 0.52
N THR A 150 -7.43 -25.64 0.78
CA THR A 150 -8.53 -25.96 -0.13
C THR A 150 -9.70 -24.97 -0.04
N ALA A 151 -9.59 -23.96 0.80
CA ALA A 151 -10.60 -22.93 0.95
C ALA A 151 -10.70 -22.15 -0.36
N ALA A 152 -11.68 -22.54 -1.16
CA ALA A 152 -12.10 -21.83 -2.33
C ALA A 152 -12.49 -20.41 -1.93
N GLY A 153 -11.68 -19.48 -2.30
CA GLY A 153 -11.96 -18.06 -2.12
C GLY A 153 -10.81 -17.39 -1.42
N TYR A 154 -9.97 -16.79 -2.19
CA TYR A 154 -9.07 -15.69 -1.90
C TYR A 154 -7.64 -16.06 -1.56
N GLY A 155 -6.80 -15.63 -2.43
CA GLY A 155 -5.53 -15.06 -2.15
C GLY A 155 -4.33 -15.92 -2.52
N ALA A 156 -4.29 -17.24 -2.44
CA ALA A 156 -3.06 -17.95 -2.80
C ALA A 156 -3.26 -19.37 -3.29
N GLY A 157 -2.37 -19.77 -4.17
CA GLY A 157 -2.30 -21.14 -4.68
C GLY A 157 -1.10 -21.39 -5.55
N ALA A 158 -0.84 -22.67 -5.81
CA ALA A 158 0.13 -23.11 -6.77
C ALA A 158 -0.41 -24.30 -7.56
N THR A 159 -0.09 -24.37 -8.85
CA THR A 159 -0.33 -25.55 -9.67
C THR A 159 0.98 -26.27 -9.93
N PHE A 160 0.90 -27.60 -9.89
CA PHE A 160 2.04 -28.47 -10.19
C PHE A 160 1.66 -29.41 -11.32
N SER A 161 2.61 -29.64 -12.23
CA SER A 161 2.45 -30.66 -13.28
C SER A 161 2.32 -32.05 -12.70
N ALA A 162 1.95 -33.04 -13.55
CA ALA A 162 1.93 -34.43 -13.16
C ALA A 162 3.33 -34.98 -12.75
N SER A 163 4.41 -34.30 -13.16
CA SER A 163 5.80 -34.57 -12.75
C SER A 163 6.23 -33.79 -11.49
N GLY A 164 5.32 -33.13 -10.83
CA GLY A 164 5.56 -32.41 -9.59
C GLY A 164 6.31 -31.07 -9.73
N ARG A 165 6.45 -30.53 -10.94
CA ARG A 165 7.09 -29.24 -11.20
C ARG A 165 6.08 -28.12 -11.00
N LEU A 166 6.52 -27.03 -10.41
CA LEU A 166 5.72 -25.81 -10.24
C LEU A 166 5.44 -25.19 -11.63
N GLU A 167 4.17 -25.01 -11.97
CA GLU A 167 3.72 -24.40 -13.23
C GLU A 167 3.13 -23.01 -13.04
N GLU A 168 2.35 -22.79 -11.98
CA GLU A 168 1.75 -21.49 -11.69
C GLU A 168 1.86 -21.20 -10.20
N LEU A 169 2.07 -19.93 -9.86
CA LEU A 169 2.06 -19.40 -8.48
C LEU A 169 1.20 -18.16 -8.43
N PHE A 170 0.36 -18.08 -7.40
CA PHE A 170 -0.67 -17.07 -7.34
C PHE A 170 -0.86 -16.59 -5.91
N PHE A 171 -0.55 -15.32 -5.63
CA PHE A 171 -0.77 -14.63 -4.36
C PHE A 171 -1.51 -13.33 -4.62
N LEU A 172 -2.70 -13.14 -4.03
CA LEU A 172 -3.49 -11.92 -4.18
C LEU A 172 -3.91 -11.39 -2.82
N PHE A 173 -3.59 -10.13 -2.55
CA PHE A 173 -4.03 -9.42 -1.35
C PHE A 173 -3.68 -10.12 -0.04
N ILE A 174 -2.60 -10.88 0.00
CA ILE A 174 -2.09 -11.52 1.21
C ILE A 174 -0.88 -10.71 1.67
N PRO A 175 -0.96 -9.98 2.79
CA PRO A 175 0.10 -9.08 3.24
C PRO A 175 1.25 -9.87 3.89
N VAL A 176 1.84 -10.81 3.14
CA VAL A 176 2.98 -11.61 3.57
C VAL A 176 4.28 -10.93 3.18
N GLN A 177 5.18 -10.82 4.13
CA GLN A 177 6.48 -10.18 3.98
C GLN A 177 7.58 -11.21 3.68
N GLY A 178 8.68 -10.70 3.14
CA GLY A 178 9.89 -11.49 2.97
C GLY A 178 10.36 -11.62 1.52
N ASP A 179 11.31 -12.51 1.33
CA ASP A 179 12.02 -12.71 0.08
C ASP A 179 11.52 -13.97 -0.62
N LEU A 180 10.91 -13.82 -1.80
CA LEU A 180 10.46 -14.94 -2.61
C LEU A 180 11.52 -15.32 -3.64
N ASN A 181 12.16 -16.45 -3.43
CA ASN A 181 13.20 -16.97 -4.33
C ASN A 181 12.70 -18.18 -5.12
N LEU A 182 12.46 -18.00 -6.41
CA LEU A 182 11.99 -19.04 -7.34
C LEU A 182 13.10 -19.59 -8.25
N THR A 183 14.37 -19.37 -7.89
CA THR A 183 15.53 -19.81 -8.70
C THR A 183 15.40 -21.28 -9.13
N GLY A 184 15.47 -21.52 -10.44
CA GLY A 184 15.45 -22.84 -11.04
C GLY A 184 14.09 -23.51 -11.13
N CYS A 185 12.98 -22.80 -10.88
CA CYS A 185 11.63 -23.25 -11.19
C CYS A 185 11.39 -23.12 -12.71
N ASP A 186 12.11 -23.93 -13.50
CA ASP A 186 12.20 -23.79 -14.96
C ASP A 186 10.91 -24.13 -15.72
N MET A 187 9.93 -24.76 -15.06
CA MET A 187 8.59 -25.03 -15.60
C MET A 187 7.54 -24.00 -15.16
N LEU A 188 7.93 -23.07 -14.32
CA LEU A 188 7.03 -21.98 -13.89
C LEU A 188 6.67 -21.13 -15.10
N PHE A 189 5.38 -21.15 -15.44
CA PHE A 189 4.81 -20.46 -16.59
C PHE A 189 4.20 -19.10 -16.20
N SER A 190 3.58 -19.02 -15.02
CA SER A 190 2.90 -17.82 -14.55
C SER A 190 3.14 -17.59 -13.07
N ALA A 191 3.49 -16.37 -12.70
CA ALA A 191 3.56 -15.90 -11.32
C ALA A 191 2.81 -14.59 -11.17
N ILE A 192 1.72 -14.59 -10.35
CA ILE A 192 0.92 -13.42 -10.03
C ILE A 192 1.03 -13.15 -8.54
N LEU A 193 1.72 -12.10 -8.18
CA LEU A 193 2.09 -11.75 -6.82
C LEU A 193 1.59 -10.33 -6.51
N TYR A 194 0.27 -10.18 -6.55
CA TYR A 194 -0.39 -8.88 -6.53
C TYR A 194 -0.70 -8.44 -5.09
N TYR A 195 -0.18 -7.28 -4.67
CA TYR A 195 -0.44 -6.68 -3.37
C TYR A 195 -0.05 -7.59 -2.19
N CYS A 196 1.22 -8.05 -2.16
CA CYS A 196 1.69 -9.06 -1.20
C CYS A 196 2.72 -8.57 -0.19
N ASP A 197 3.15 -7.32 -0.22
CA ASP A 197 4.17 -6.73 0.68
C ASP A 197 5.54 -7.44 0.62
N LEU A 198 5.88 -8.05 -0.53
CA LEU A 198 7.16 -8.76 -0.72
C LEU A 198 8.35 -7.78 -0.68
N SER A 199 9.45 -8.21 -0.04
CA SER A 199 10.69 -7.43 0.03
C SER A 199 11.58 -7.64 -1.20
N SER A 200 11.57 -8.84 -1.77
CA SER A 200 12.27 -9.16 -3.02
C SER A 200 11.64 -10.35 -3.74
N ILE A 201 11.92 -10.44 -5.04
CA ILE A 201 11.64 -11.62 -5.86
C ILE A 201 12.86 -11.98 -6.71
N VAL A 202 13.15 -13.29 -6.82
CA VAL A 202 14.21 -13.82 -7.68
C VAL A 202 13.60 -14.86 -8.59
N VAL A 203 13.73 -14.67 -9.91
CA VAL A 203 13.22 -15.56 -10.96
C VAL A 203 14.34 -16.13 -11.86
N GLU A 204 15.56 -16.16 -11.35
CA GLU A 204 16.70 -16.72 -12.07
C GLU A 204 16.46 -18.18 -12.47
N GLY A 205 16.64 -18.50 -13.75
CA GLY A 205 16.42 -19.84 -14.28
C GLY A 205 14.96 -20.28 -14.43
N CYS A 206 13.98 -19.35 -14.27
CA CYS A 206 12.58 -19.58 -14.62
C CYS A 206 12.38 -19.46 -16.14
N THR A 207 12.97 -20.37 -16.91
CA THR A 207 13.09 -20.25 -18.37
C THR A 207 11.78 -20.39 -19.13
N SER A 208 10.74 -20.93 -18.51
CA SER A 208 9.39 -21.05 -19.09
C SER A 208 8.46 -19.89 -18.67
N LEU A 209 8.95 -18.95 -17.85
CA LEU A 209 8.12 -17.86 -17.33
C LEU A 209 7.65 -16.97 -18.47
N ASN A 210 6.33 -16.97 -18.68
CA ASN A 210 5.65 -16.26 -19.74
C ASN A 210 4.90 -15.04 -19.23
N HIS A 211 4.33 -15.15 -18.04
CA HIS A 211 3.58 -14.09 -17.39
C HIS A 211 4.10 -13.85 -15.98
N LEU A 212 4.46 -12.59 -15.67
CA LEU A 212 4.89 -12.15 -14.35
C LEU A 212 4.15 -10.86 -13.96
N ASP A 213 3.42 -10.90 -12.84
CA ASP A 213 2.85 -9.75 -12.20
C ASP A 213 3.36 -9.64 -10.76
N ILE A 214 4.03 -8.55 -10.45
CA ILE A 214 4.51 -8.21 -9.10
C ILE A 214 3.93 -6.88 -8.61
N SER A 215 2.79 -6.46 -9.13
CA SER A 215 2.20 -5.15 -8.85
C SER A 215 1.91 -4.95 -7.37
N TYR A 216 2.05 -3.69 -6.91
CA TYR A 216 1.78 -3.25 -5.54
C TYR A 216 2.58 -4.00 -4.47
N ASN A 217 3.86 -4.29 -4.78
CA ASN A 217 4.85 -4.75 -3.80
C ASN A 217 5.89 -3.64 -3.60
N GLU A 218 5.52 -2.65 -2.82
CA GLU A 218 6.25 -1.37 -2.70
C GLU A 218 7.68 -1.49 -2.16
N LYS A 219 8.06 -2.64 -1.58
CA LYS A 219 9.39 -2.89 -1.02
C LYS A 219 10.38 -3.50 -2.00
N ILE A 220 9.91 -4.02 -3.15
CA ILE A 220 10.79 -4.60 -4.17
C ILE A 220 11.59 -3.49 -4.83
N ARG A 221 12.92 -3.54 -4.72
CA ARG A 221 13.84 -2.48 -5.20
C ARG A 221 14.47 -2.80 -6.55
N SER A 222 14.47 -4.06 -6.96
CA SER A 222 15.06 -4.52 -8.22
C SER A 222 14.39 -5.79 -8.71
N LEU A 223 14.38 -5.97 -10.03
CA LEU A 223 13.91 -7.17 -10.70
C LEU A 223 14.88 -7.52 -11.81
N ASP A 224 15.35 -8.78 -11.84
CA ASP A 224 16.14 -9.35 -12.95
C ASP A 224 15.34 -10.47 -13.62
N VAL A 225 14.94 -10.22 -14.87
CA VAL A 225 14.22 -11.17 -15.73
C VAL A 225 15.06 -11.69 -16.89
N SER A 226 16.36 -11.44 -16.90
CA SER A 226 17.26 -11.76 -18.01
C SER A 226 17.27 -13.25 -18.41
N SER A 227 16.93 -14.14 -17.48
CA SER A 227 16.80 -15.59 -17.75
C SER A 227 15.42 -16.01 -18.26
N CYS A 228 14.43 -15.11 -18.29
CA CYS A 228 13.04 -15.41 -18.61
C CYS A 228 12.76 -15.17 -20.11
N ALA A 229 13.40 -15.94 -21.00
CA ALA A 229 13.35 -15.73 -22.44
C ALA A 229 11.97 -15.95 -23.10
N GLU A 230 11.03 -16.59 -22.40
CA GLU A 230 9.66 -16.81 -22.85
C GLU A 230 8.68 -15.73 -22.36
N LEU A 231 9.18 -14.70 -21.65
CA LEU A 231 8.32 -13.64 -21.06
C LEU A 231 7.57 -12.90 -22.16
N SER A 232 6.24 -12.95 -22.09
CA SER A 232 5.34 -12.28 -23.03
C SER A 232 4.50 -11.17 -22.37
N GLU A 233 4.27 -11.26 -21.06
CA GLU A 233 3.54 -10.27 -20.31
C GLU A 233 4.26 -9.96 -18.99
N LEU A 234 4.51 -8.67 -18.73
CA LEU A 234 5.14 -8.18 -17.49
C LEU A 234 4.36 -7.01 -16.91
N THR A 235 3.93 -7.15 -15.66
CA THR A 235 3.21 -6.12 -14.94
C THR A 235 3.93 -5.77 -13.64
N ILE A 236 4.24 -4.47 -13.46
CA ILE A 236 4.98 -3.93 -12.29
C ILE A 236 4.28 -2.64 -11.78
N GLN A 237 2.98 -2.59 -11.83
CA GLN A 237 2.25 -1.40 -11.44
C GLN A 237 2.35 -1.13 -9.94
N GLY A 238 2.47 0.15 -9.53
CA GLY A 238 2.45 0.56 -8.12
C GLY A 238 3.64 0.08 -7.28
N ASN A 239 4.79 -0.21 -7.93
CA ASN A 239 6.02 -0.60 -7.22
C ASN A 239 6.95 0.61 -7.06
N SER A 240 6.75 1.35 -6.01
CA SER A 240 7.38 2.65 -5.78
C SER A 240 8.88 2.61 -5.50
N ALA A 241 9.49 1.44 -5.26
CA ALA A 241 10.91 1.30 -4.99
C ALA A 241 11.77 0.89 -6.20
N ILE A 242 11.18 0.39 -7.30
CA ILE A 242 11.92 -0.03 -8.50
C ILE A 242 12.20 1.20 -9.37
N LYS A 243 13.49 1.56 -9.55
CA LYS A 243 13.91 2.74 -10.33
C LYS A 243 14.48 2.42 -11.70
N THR A 244 14.98 1.21 -11.89
CA THR A 244 15.63 0.77 -13.13
C THR A 244 15.16 -0.62 -13.52
N LEU A 245 14.97 -0.85 -14.82
CA LEU A 245 14.60 -2.16 -15.36
C LEU A 245 15.29 -2.37 -16.72
N ASP A 246 15.90 -3.52 -16.90
CA ASP A 246 16.49 -3.94 -18.17
C ASP A 246 15.67 -5.10 -18.76
N LEU A 247 15.06 -4.86 -19.92
CA LEU A 247 14.27 -5.81 -20.69
C LEU A 247 14.93 -6.12 -22.03
N SER A 248 16.20 -5.76 -22.21
CA SER A 248 16.88 -5.94 -23.47
C SER A 248 16.84 -7.40 -23.94
N GLY A 249 16.51 -7.57 -25.21
CA GLY A 249 16.45 -8.90 -25.86
C GLY A 249 15.16 -9.70 -25.65
N HIS A 250 14.17 -9.18 -24.89
CA HIS A 250 12.87 -9.86 -24.68
C HIS A 250 11.98 -9.69 -25.92
N SER A 251 12.36 -10.29 -27.05
CA SER A 251 11.63 -10.15 -28.33
C SER A 251 10.24 -10.80 -28.35
N LYS A 252 9.91 -11.62 -27.33
CA LYS A 252 8.59 -12.24 -27.15
C LYS A 252 7.65 -11.41 -26.29
N LEU A 253 8.17 -10.36 -25.62
CA LEU A 253 7.35 -9.48 -24.80
C LEU A 253 6.35 -8.74 -25.70
N THR A 254 5.06 -8.98 -25.45
CA THR A 254 3.95 -8.36 -26.18
C THR A 254 3.24 -7.30 -25.35
N SER A 255 3.26 -7.42 -24.01
CA SER A 255 2.56 -6.52 -23.13
C SER A 255 3.40 -6.16 -21.90
N ALA A 256 3.54 -4.86 -21.65
CA ALA A 256 4.28 -4.31 -20.51
C ALA A 256 3.47 -3.20 -19.82
N TYR A 257 3.15 -3.41 -18.53
CA TYR A 257 2.35 -2.50 -17.73
C TYR A 257 3.16 -2.04 -16.52
N PHE A 258 3.63 -0.78 -16.55
CA PHE A 258 4.55 -0.21 -15.57
C PHE A 258 4.02 1.07 -14.93
N ALA A 259 2.71 1.27 -14.97
CA ALA A 259 2.10 2.48 -14.43
C ALA A 259 2.39 2.63 -12.92
N ASP A 260 2.45 3.88 -12.45
CA ASP A 260 2.68 4.23 -11.05
C ASP A 260 3.96 3.60 -10.46
N THR A 261 5.03 3.56 -11.27
CA THR A 261 6.34 3.06 -10.87
C THR A 261 7.38 4.12 -11.23
N PRO A 262 8.22 4.59 -10.28
CA PRO A 262 9.09 5.75 -10.48
C PRO A 262 10.35 5.43 -11.31
N PHE A 263 10.19 4.70 -12.38
CA PHE A 263 11.30 4.40 -13.28
C PHE A 263 11.99 5.68 -13.76
N THR A 264 13.30 5.69 -13.62
CA THR A 264 14.19 6.69 -14.23
C THR A 264 14.93 6.13 -15.43
N THR A 265 15.06 4.80 -15.51
CA THR A 265 15.73 4.10 -16.61
C THR A 265 14.99 2.82 -16.95
N LEU A 266 14.63 2.68 -18.21
CA LEU A 266 14.03 1.47 -18.79
C LEU A 266 14.77 1.16 -20.10
N ASN A 267 15.30 -0.06 -20.20
CA ASN A 267 15.94 -0.54 -21.44
C ASN A 267 14.97 -1.49 -22.14
N LEU A 268 14.52 -1.12 -23.34
CA LEU A 268 13.62 -1.88 -24.20
C LEU A 268 14.30 -2.39 -25.48
N ASP A 269 15.62 -2.32 -25.59
CA ASP A 269 16.35 -2.72 -26.79
C ASP A 269 16.02 -4.18 -27.18
N GLY A 270 15.56 -4.36 -28.42
CA GLY A 270 15.18 -5.68 -28.93
C GLY A 270 13.80 -6.20 -28.48
N CYS A 271 12.99 -5.44 -27.76
CA CYS A 271 11.59 -5.77 -27.44
C CYS A 271 10.67 -5.52 -28.68
N THR A 272 11.06 -6.02 -29.84
CA THR A 272 10.40 -5.73 -31.12
C THR A 272 8.98 -6.31 -31.27
N GLY A 273 8.61 -7.24 -30.39
CA GLY A 273 7.26 -7.85 -30.35
C GLY A 273 6.24 -7.07 -29.53
N LEU A 274 6.65 -5.94 -28.91
CA LEU A 274 5.79 -5.22 -27.98
C LEU A 274 4.60 -4.57 -28.68
N GLU A 275 3.40 -4.97 -28.29
CA GLU A 275 2.10 -4.49 -28.82
C GLU A 275 1.44 -3.48 -27.87
N THR A 276 1.59 -3.66 -26.56
CA THR A 276 1.02 -2.78 -25.54
C THR A 276 2.09 -2.33 -24.56
N LEU A 277 2.20 -1.01 -24.35
CA LEU A 277 3.11 -0.41 -23.37
C LEU A 277 2.39 0.66 -22.55
N SER A 278 2.36 0.50 -21.24
CA SER A 278 1.86 1.50 -20.30
C SER A 278 2.98 1.96 -19.36
N LEU A 279 3.30 3.25 -19.42
CA LEU A 279 4.34 3.93 -18.65
C LEU A 279 3.77 5.13 -17.87
N SER A 280 2.46 5.15 -17.64
CA SER A 280 1.82 6.28 -16.95
C SER A 280 2.38 6.45 -15.54
N LEU A 281 2.53 7.71 -15.08
CA LEU A 281 3.09 8.05 -13.76
C LEU A 281 4.54 7.57 -13.55
N THR A 282 5.34 7.58 -14.61
CA THR A 282 6.79 7.30 -14.56
C THR A 282 7.60 8.58 -14.66
N ARG A 283 8.91 8.51 -14.31
CA ARG A 283 9.78 9.70 -14.22
C ARG A 283 10.76 9.85 -15.37
N PHE A 284 10.50 9.20 -16.50
CA PHE A 284 11.36 9.34 -17.68
C PHE A 284 11.35 10.78 -18.20
N SER A 285 12.53 11.30 -18.55
CA SER A 285 12.69 12.53 -19.32
C SER A 285 12.88 12.26 -20.81
N GLU A 286 13.31 11.07 -21.18
CA GLU A 286 13.57 10.61 -22.54
C GLU A 286 13.10 9.15 -22.69
N LEU A 287 12.58 8.79 -23.85
CA LEU A 287 12.13 7.44 -24.20
C LEU A 287 12.33 7.21 -25.70
N ASP A 288 13.06 6.15 -26.05
CA ASP A 288 13.23 5.72 -27.44
C ASP A 288 12.25 4.58 -27.77
N LEU A 289 11.34 4.84 -28.70
CA LEU A 289 10.36 3.90 -29.21
C LEU A 289 10.62 3.49 -30.66
N SER A 290 11.76 3.84 -31.22
CA SER A 290 12.05 3.69 -32.67
C SER A 290 12.00 2.26 -33.17
N GLU A 291 12.27 1.26 -32.31
CA GLU A 291 12.22 -0.17 -32.65
C GLU A 291 10.86 -0.82 -32.39
N MET A 292 9.92 -0.13 -31.72
CA MET A 292 8.64 -0.67 -31.27
C MET A 292 7.57 -0.70 -32.36
N THR A 293 7.90 -1.18 -33.55
CA THR A 293 7.02 -1.09 -34.75
C THR A 293 5.74 -1.93 -34.66
N ALA A 294 5.66 -2.89 -33.73
CA ALA A 294 4.47 -3.69 -33.46
C ALA A 294 3.47 -2.97 -32.53
N LEU A 295 3.88 -1.88 -31.90
CA LEU A 295 3.09 -1.20 -30.87
C LEU A 295 1.77 -0.67 -31.42
N ASN A 296 0.65 -1.10 -30.81
CA ASN A 296 -0.69 -0.67 -31.13
C ASN A 296 -1.35 0.15 -30.01
N SER A 297 -0.91 -0.02 -28.77
CA SER A 297 -1.43 0.71 -27.61
C SER A 297 -0.27 1.26 -26.76
N LEU A 298 -0.30 2.59 -26.51
CA LEU A 298 0.73 3.30 -25.74
C LEU A 298 0.09 4.31 -24.79
N HIS A 299 0.42 4.16 -23.48
CA HIS A 299 -0.04 5.08 -22.45
C HIS A 299 1.15 5.75 -21.77
N LEU A 300 1.27 7.07 -21.91
CA LEU A 300 2.34 7.92 -21.37
C LEU A 300 1.77 9.04 -20.47
N ASN A 301 0.61 8.81 -19.84
CA ASN A 301 -0.04 9.83 -19.04
C ASN A 301 0.82 10.18 -17.80
N ASN A 302 0.93 11.48 -17.51
CA ASN A 302 1.69 11.97 -16.35
C ASN A 302 3.15 11.48 -16.34
N THR A 303 3.82 11.52 -17.49
CA THR A 303 5.27 11.29 -17.62
C THR A 303 6.03 12.61 -17.67
N CYS A 304 7.34 12.57 -17.38
CA CYS A 304 8.19 13.76 -17.41
C CYS A 304 8.92 13.94 -18.75
N LEU A 305 8.43 13.33 -19.83
CA LEU A 305 9.04 13.40 -21.15
C LEU A 305 9.08 14.84 -21.68
N SER A 306 10.16 15.21 -22.33
CA SER A 306 10.32 16.52 -22.96
C SER A 306 9.89 16.52 -24.43
N ALA A 307 9.94 15.37 -25.08
CA ALA A 307 9.45 15.15 -26.44
C ALA A 307 8.93 13.73 -26.61
N ILE A 308 7.95 13.55 -27.48
CA ILE A 308 7.37 12.26 -27.82
C ILE A 308 7.30 12.17 -29.35
N ASP A 309 8.06 11.22 -29.93
CA ASP A 309 8.06 10.97 -31.38
C ASP A 309 7.48 9.56 -31.66
N LEU A 310 6.27 9.55 -32.21
CA LEU A 310 5.54 8.34 -32.58
C LEU A 310 5.57 8.10 -34.08
N SER A 311 6.37 8.84 -34.85
CA SER A 311 6.39 8.80 -36.32
C SER A 311 6.75 7.42 -36.91
N ASN A 312 7.47 6.60 -36.12
CA ASN A 312 7.89 5.25 -36.48
C ASN A 312 6.94 4.13 -35.99
N LEU A 313 5.77 4.46 -35.42
CA LEU A 313 4.79 3.52 -34.89
C LEU A 313 3.59 3.37 -35.84
N PRO A 314 3.71 2.63 -36.96
CA PRO A 314 2.68 2.58 -37.99
C PRO A 314 1.40 1.88 -37.56
N ASN A 315 1.48 1.00 -36.54
CA ASN A 315 0.37 0.21 -36.04
C ASN A 315 -0.35 0.82 -34.84
N LEU A 316 0.11 1.99 -34.35
CA LEU A 316 -0.45 2.62 -33.17
C LEU A 316 -1.92 3.01 -33.37
N GLU A 317 -2.82 2.43 -32.57
CA GLU A 317 -4.27 2.67 -32.62
C GLU A 317 -4.74 3.46 -31.41
N THR A 318 -4.18 3.19 -30.22
CA THR A 318 -4.53 3.82 -28.96
C THR A 318 -3.33 4.55 -28.39
N PHE A 319 -3.51 5.82 -28.05
CA PHE A 319 -2.44 6.63 -27.45
C PHE A 319 -3.01 7.61 -26.43
N GLY A 320 -2.32 7.74 -25.30
CA GLY A 320 -2.59 8.75 -24.28
C GLY A 320 -1.31 9.37 -23.75
N ALA A 321 -1.28 10.69 -23.63
CA ALA A 321 -0.21 11.48 -23.02
C ALA A 321 -0.84 12.70 -22.30
N ASP A 322 -1.67 12.43 -21.32
CA ASP A 322 -2.22 13.42 -20.39
C ASP A 322 -1.16 13.90 -19.40
N GLY A 323 -1.28 15.12 -18.85
CA GLY A 323 -0.29 15.68 -17.92
C GLY A 323 1.05 15.98 -18.61
N GLY A 324 0.99 16.56 -19.81
CA GLY A 324 2.16 16.85 -20.65
C GLY A 324 2.88 18.17 -20.32
N GLU A 325 3.00 18.59 -19.04
CA GLU A 325 3.58 19.87 -18.64
C GLU A 325 5.02 20.09 -19.15
N THR A 326 5.76 19.01 -19.36
CA THR A 326 7.15 19.06 -19.87
C THR A 326 7.23 18.84 -21.37
N VAL A 327 6.19 18.31 -22.03
CA VAL A 327 6.24 17.92 -23.44
C VAL A 327 6.25 19.15 -24.34
N LYS A 328 7.35 19.38 -25.03
CA LYS A 328 7.54 20.50 -25.96
C LYS A 328 7.17 20.14 -27.39
N SER A 329 7.23 18.86 -27.74
CA SER A 329 6.91 18.35 -29.08
C SER A 329 6.29 16.96 -28.96
N LEU A 330 5.15 16.77 -29.65
CA LEU A 330 4.48 15.48 -29.79
C LEU A 330 4.18 15.26 -31.27
N ILE A 331 4.86 14.27 -31.88
CA ILE A 331 4.77 13.93 -33.29
C ILE A 331 4.01 12.61 -33.43
N PHE A 332 2.89 12.62 -34.13
CA PHE A 332 2.07 11.44 -34.37
C PHE A 332 2.48 10.64 -35.62
N PRO A 333 2.06 9.37 -35.74
CA PRO A 333 2.28 8.57 -36.95
C PRO A 333 1.71 9.24 -38.20
N LYS A 334 2.45 9.18 -39.31
CA LYS A 334 1.99 9.74 -40.57
C LYS A 334 0.96 8.81 -41.20
N ARG A 335 -0.29 9.27 -41.28
CA ARG A 335 -1.39 8.60 -41.99
C ARG A 335 -1.84 9.49 -43.13
N SER A 336 -2.11 8.91 -44.30
CA SER A 336 -2.56 9.66 -45.49
C SER A 336 -1.62 10.80 -46.00
N GLY A 337 -0.32 10.75 -45.64
CA GLY A 337 0.72 11.65 -46.19
C GLY A 337 1.32 12.69 -45.26
N SER A 338 0.60 13.19 -44.26
CA SER A 338 1.13 14.00 -43.15
C SER A 338 0.46 13.60 -41.86
N GLY A 339 1.20 13.62 -40.73
CA GLY A 339 0.67 13.35 -39.40
C GLY A 339 0.38 14.63 -38.64
N MET A 340 -0.41 14.54 -37.60
CA MET A 340 -0.58 15.62 -36.61
C MET A 340 0.72 15.85 -35.84
N GLU A 341 0.98 17.10 -35.50
CA GLU A 341 2.09 17.50 -34.63
C GLU A 341 1.61 18.57 -33.65
N LEU A 342 1.98 18.43 -32.38
CA LEU A 342 1.72 19.43 -31.35
C LEU A 342 3.05 20.03 -30.89
N ILE A 343 3.09 21.35 -30.76
CA ILE A 343 4.27 22.11 -30.31
C ILE A 343 3.86 23.02 -29.17
N ALA A 344 4.67 23.09 -28.12
CA ALA A 344 4.54 24.07 -27.05
C ALA A 344 5.55 25.21 -27.27
N ASP A 345 5.07 26.43 -27.51
CA ASP A 345 5.85 27.65 -27.66
C ASP A 345 5.73 28.51 -26.38
N GLY A 346 6.82 28.63 -25.63
CA GLY A 346 6.89 29.29 -24.34
C GLY A 346 6.96 28.33 -23.14
N ASN A 347 6.58 28.82 -21.97
CA ASN A 347 6.63 28.06 -20.72
C ASN A 347 5.34 27.27 -20.47
N GLY A 348 5.23 26.15 -21.11
CA GLY A 348 4.12 25.19 -20.99
C GLY A 348 4.43 23.92 -21.76
N GLY A 349 3.52 22.99 -21.80
CA GLY A 349 3.62 21.73 -22.52
C GLY A 349 2.32 21.36 -23.23
N VAL A 350 2.32 20.25 -23.94
CA VAL A 350 1.18 19.74 -24.70
C VAL A 350 0.93 18.27 -24.39
N GLY A 351 -0.32 17.85 -24.47
CA GLY A 351 -0.71 16.47 -24.29
C GLY A 351 -1.84 16.06 -25.22
N TYR A 352 -2.16 14.77 -25.18
CA TYR A 352 -3.20 14.15 -25.97
C TYR A 352 -3.78 12.94 -25.22
N TYR A 353 -5.08 12.89 -25.09
CA TYR A 353 -5.75 11.79 -24.40
C TYR A 353 -7.20 11.62 -24.87
N MET A 354 -7.77 10.47 -24.54
CA MET A 354 -9.21 10.25 -24.71
C MET A 354 -9.93 10.83 -23.50
N TYR A 355 -10.81 11.78 -23.75
CA TYR A 355 -11.64 12.37 -22.72
C TYR A 355 -12.65 11.34 -22.20
N ALA A 356 -12.62 11.07 -20.93
CA ALA A 356 -13.62 10.29 -20.21
C ALA A 356 -14.28 11.21 -19.17
N ASP A 357 -15.60 11.33 -19.21
CA ASP A 357 -16.34 12.03 -18.15
C ASP A 357 -16.34 11.17 -16.88
N ASP A 358 -15.31 11.32 -16.05
CA ASP A 358 -15.19 10.67 -14.74
C ASP A 358 -16.18 11.21 -13.72
N ASN A 359 -17.31 11.79 -14.12
CA ASN A 359 -18.36 12.22 -13.24
C ASN A 359 -19.10 11.04 -12.62
N ILE A 360 -18.42 10.30 -11.76
CA ILE A 360 -19.09 9.44 -10.81
C ILE A 360 -19.27 10.27 -9.52
N VAL A 361 -20.21 11.20 -9.58
CA VAL A 361 -20.84 11.70 -8.37
C VAL A 361 -22.15 10.94 -8.23
N ALA A 362 -22.14 9.95 -7.36
CA ALA A 362 -23.37 9.26 -6.99
C ALA A 362 -24.27 10.26 -6.22
N GLY A 363 -25.23 10.84 -6.91
CA GLY A 363 -26.44 11.36 -6.26
C GLY A 363 -26.46 12.78 -5.75
N GLY A 364 -25.51 13.65 -6.02
CA GLY A 364 -25.55 15.04 -5.54
C GLY A 364 -25.89 16.06 -6.64
N ALA A 365 -26.97 16.82 -6.46
CA ALA A 365 -27.21 18.02 -7.25
C ALA A 365 -26.14 19.06 -6.93
N GLY A 366 -25.04 19.08 -7.70
CA GLY A 366 -23.99 20.08 -7.50
C GLY A 366 -22.60 19.69 -7.96
N SER A 367 -22.40 18.54 -8.59
CA SER A 367 -21.11 18.29 -9.22
C SER A 367 -20.97 19.19 -10.45
N ILE A 368 -20.21 20.23 -10.26
CA ILE A 368 -19.80 21.10 -11.37
C ILE A 368 -18.65 20.33 -12.03
N ASN A 369 -18.90 19.81 -13.24
CA ASN A 369 -17.82 19.49 -14.13
C ASN A 369 -17.48 20.76 -14.93
N PRO A 370 -16.37 21.44 -14.63
CA PRO A 370 -15.94 22.61 -15.41
C PRO A 370 -15.40 22.24 -16.80
N GLU A 371 -15.35 20.96 -17.17
CA GLU A 371 -14.53 20.44 -18.26
C GLU A 371 -15.34 19.97 -19.49
N LYS A 372 -16.37 20.69 -19.90
CA LYS A 372 -17.30 20.27 -20.96
C LYS A 372 -16.95 20.72 -22.37
N ASP A 373 -15.71 20.59 -22.80
CA ASP A 373 -15.35 20.99 -24.16
C ASP A 373 -15.22 19.83 -25.18
N ALA A 374 -15.09 18.57 -24.68
CA ALA A 374 -15.15 17.37 -25.49
C ALA A 374 -16.26 16.42 -24.99
N ALA A 375 -16.91 15.70 -25.92
CA ALA A 375 -17.86 14.67 -25.52
C ALA A 375 -17.16 13.45 -24.94
N ASP A 376 -17.82 12.77 -23.97
CA ASP A 376 -17.29 11.54 -23.39
C ASP A 376 -16.90 10.53 -24.47
N GLY A 377 -15.65 10.04 -24.42
CA GLY A 377 -15.08 9.14 -25.41
C GLY A 377 -14.47 9.82 -26.65
N GLU A 378 -14.38 11.16 -26.68
CA GLU A 378 -13.67 11.89 -27.75
C GLU A 378 -12.19 12.11 -27.36
N TYR A 379 -11.33 12.08 -28.37
CA TYR A 379 -9.92 12.46 -28.19
C TYR A 379 -9.76 13.97 -28.20
N CYS A 380 -8.90 14.49 -27.32
CA CYS A 380 -8.57 15.91 -27.26
C CYS A 380 -7.07 16.17 -27.12
N ILE A 381 -6.65 17.35 -27.58
CA ILE A 381 -5.36 17.96 -27.26
C ILE A 381 -5.52 18.87 -26.06
N CYS A 382 -4.50 18.94 -25.21
CA CYS A 382 -4.48 19.81 -24.04
C CYS A 382 -3.20 20.63 -23.96
N ALA A 383 -3.34 21.89 -23.52
CA ALA A 383 -2.23 22.79 -23.21
C ALA A 383 -2.05 22.92 -21.71
N TYR A 384 -0.82 22.71 -21.23
CA TYR A 384 -0.45 22.72 -19.80
C TYR A 384 0.47 23.91 -19.51
N PRO A 385 -0.05 25.03 -18.97
CA PRO A 385 0.77 26.17 -18.56
C PRO A 385 1.70 25.77 -17.40
N SER A 386 2.96 26.22 -17.41
CA SER A 386 3.87 26.08 -16.29
C SER A 386 3.65 27.18 -15.23
N PHE A 387 4.44 27.17 -14.15
CA PHE A 387 4.29 28.11 -13.02
C PHE A 387 4.30 29.58 -13.49
N GLY A 388 3.14 30.27 -13.30
CA GLY A 388 2.96 31.67 -13.67
C GLY A 388 2.91 31.94 -15.16
N ALA A 389 2.82 30.91 -16.00
CA ALA A 389 2.58 31.07 -17.45
C ALA A 389 1.08 31.22 -17.73
N GLU A 390 0.74 32.00 -18.77
CA GLU A 390 -0.60 32.17 -19.31
C GLU A 390 -0.70 31.49 -20.65
N PHE A 391 -1.72 30.64 -20.86
CA PHE A 391 -2.02 30.06 -22.16
C PHE A 391 -2.73 31.08 -23.04
N ILE A 392 -2.18 31.35 -24.20
CA ILE A 392 -2.69 32.37 -25.14
C ILE A 392 -3.66 31.75 -26.15
N GLY A 393 -3.39 30.53 -26.58
CA GLY A 393 -4.24 29.83 -27.54
C GLY A 393 -3.49 28.77 -28.35
N TRP A 394 -4.26 27.99 -29.10
CA TRP A 394 -3.80 27.07 -30.13
C TRP A 394 -3.74 27.79 -31.48
N PHE A 395 -2.66 27.59 -32.21
CA PHE A 395 -2.43 28.21 -33.50
C PHE A 395 -2.11 27.17 -34.60
N ASP A 396 -2.63 27.37 -35.78
CA ASP A 396 -2.22 26.71 -37.04
C ASP A 396 -1.45 27.75 -37.85
N GLY A 397 -0.12 27.69 -37.85
CA GLY A 397 0.74 28.77 -38.26
C GLY A 397 0.47 30.06 -37.47
N ASP A 398 0.04 31.13 -38.15
CA ASP A 398 -0.32 32.41 -37.48
C ASP A 398 -1.81 32.52 -37.17
N SER A 399 -2.61 31.53 -37.49
CA SER A 399 -4.06 31.57 -37.32
C SER A 399 -4.47 31.00 -35.97
N LEU A 400 -5.15 31.79 -35.12
CA LEU A 400 -5.73 31.32 -33.89
C LEU A 400 -6.84 30.30 -34.19
N VAL A 401 -6.71 29.11 -33.59
CA VAL A 401 -7.67 28.00 -33.69
C VAL A 401 -8.62 28.01 -32.51
N SER A 402 -8.10 28.13 -31.27
CA SER A 402 -8.89 28.18 -30.05
C SER A 402 -8.12 28.87 -28.93
N THR A 403 -8.85 29.49 -28.00
CA THR A 403 -8.33 29.97 -26.70
C THR A 403 -8.60 28.99 -25.56
N ASP A 404 -9.32 27.90 -25.84
CA ASP A 404 -9.59 26.85 -24.86
C ASP A 404 -8.36 25.95 -24.77
N ARG A 405 -7.96 25.60 -23.54
CA ARG A 405 -6.79 24.73 -23.30
C ARG A 405 -7.00 23.34 -23.91
N ARG A 406 -8.24 22.85 -23.91
CA ARG A 406 -8.65 21.56 -24.48
C ARG A 406 -9.41 21.76 -25.77
N VAL A 407 -9.04 21.03 -26.80
CA VAL A 407 -9.68 21.06 -28.12
C VAL A 407 -9.84 19.63 -28.62
N ALA A 408 -11.03 19.28 -29.09
CA ALA A 408 -11.27 17.99 -29.73
C ALA A 408 -10.40 17.83 -30.98
N ALA A 409 -9.60 16.77 -31.03
CA ALA A 409 -8.71 16.45 -32.14
C ALA A 409 -8.37 14.95 -32.14
N SER A 410 -8.21 14.35 -33.33
CA SER A 410 -7.81 12.95 -33.46
C SER A 410 -6.64 12.82 -34.43
N PHE A 411 -5.56 12.17 -34.00
CA PHE A 411 -4.41 11.95 -34.87
C PHE A 411 -4.72 11.03 -36.08
N GLU A 412 -5.84 10.34 -36.08
CA GLU A 412 -6.29 9.55 -37.22
C GLU A 412 -6.83 10.41 -38.37
N THR A 413 -7.39 11.56 -38.05
CA THR A 413 -8.08 12.43 -39.01
C THR A 413 -7.44 13.82 -39.14
N ASP A 414 -6.74 14.32 -38.11
CA ASP A 414 -6.10 15.64 -38.12
C ASP A 414 -4.65 15.52 -38.64
N THR A 415 -4.29 16.43 -39.51
CA THR A 415 -2.97 16.47 -40.18
C THR A 415 -2.24 17.80 -39.97
N ARG A 416 -2.74 18.65 -39.04
CA ARG A 416 -2.19 19.99 -38.79
C ARG A 416 -1.01 19.92 -37.82
N THR A 417 -0.11 20.92 -37.92
CA THR A 417 0.81 21.28 -36.88
C THR A 417 0.15 22.36 -36.03
N LEU A 418 -0.22 22.01 -34.78
CA LEU A 418 -0.87 22.92 -33.84
C LEU A 418 0.12 23.38 -32.79
N THR A 419 0.23 24.69 -32.63
CA THR A 419 1.15 25.29 -31.61
C THR A 419 0.36 25.89 -30.47
N ALA A 420 0.59 25.38 -29.25
CA ALA A 420 0.15 26.01 -28.01
C ALA A 420 1.10 27.13 -27.65
N LYS A 421 0.64 28.38 -27.57
CA LYS A 421 1.46 29.53 -27.17
C LYS A 421 1.23 29.92 -25.74
N PHE A 422 2.34 30.17 -25.02
CA PHE A 422 2.34 30.57 -23.62
C PHE A 422 3.16 31.83 -23.42
N GLU A 423 2.72 32.72 -22.54
CA GLU A 423 3.45 33.93 -22.15
C GLU A 423 3.78 33.93 -20.65
N GLY A 424 4.94 34.49 -20.30
CA GLY A 424 5.39 34.61 -18.90
C GLY A 424 5.82 33.28 -18.27
N GLY A 425 5.77 33.24 -16.96
CA GLY A 425 6.05 32.05 -16.16
C GLY A 425 7.50 31.60 -16.13
N SER A 426 7.75 30.45 -15.52
CA SER A 426 9.03 29.75 -15.47
C SER A 426 8.91 28.33 -16.03
N PRO A 427 9.99 27.79 -16.63
CA PRO A 427 9.95 26.43 -17.18
C PRO A 427 9.61 25.38 -16.10
N MET A 428 8.82 24.38 -16.46
CA MET A 428 8.62 23.19 -15.64
C MET A 428 9.91 22.35 -15.64
N THR A 429 10.35 21.93 -14.46
CA THR A 429 11.43 20.95 -14.33
C THR A 429 10.85 19.53 -14.23
N THR A 430 11.66 18.51 -14.54
CA THR A 430 11.27 17.10 -14.34
C THR A 430 10.83 16.84 -12.89
N GLY A 431 11.51 17.43 -11.90
CA GLY A 431 11.15 17.30 -10.50
C GLY A 431 9.80 17.93 -10.17
N SER A 432 9.54 19.16 -10.61
CA SER A 432 8.25 19.84 -10.40
C SER A 432 7.13 19.11 -11.10
N ALA A 433 7.32 18.64 -12.33
CA ALA A 433 6.33 17.84 -13.05
C ALA A 433 6.03 16.54 -12.32
N SER A 434 7.07 15.84 -11.85
CA SER A 434 6.88 14.60 -11.06
C SER A 434 6.03 14.85 -9.81
N ASP A 435 6.31 15.91 -9.04
CA ASP A 435 5.53 16.24 -7.84
C ASP A 435 4.06 16.52 -8.19
N ILE A 436 3.81 17.27 -9.27
CA ILE A 436 2.45 17.57 -9.74
C ILE A 436 1.73 16.30 -10.20
N HIS A 437 2.41 15.42 -10.92
CA HIS A 437 1.82 14.17 -11.42
C HIS A 437 1.38 13.23 -10.29
N PHE A 438 2.25 13.04 -9.28
CA PHE A 438 1.89 12.24 -8.11
C PHE A 438 0.77 12.89 -7.29
N MET A 439 0.80 14.22 -7.13
CA MET A 439 -0.29 14.92 -6.45
C MET A 439 -1.60 14.83 -7.22
N ARG A 440 -1.57 14.96 -8.53
CA ARG A 440 -2.74 14.80 -9.41
C ARG A 440 -3.34 13.41 -9.27
N ALA A 441 -2.51 12.36 -9.28
CA ALA A 441 -2.95 10.99 -9.08
C ALA A 441 -3.67 10.84 -7.73
N HIS A 442 -3.08 11.36 -6.64
CA HIS A 442 -3.71 11.35 -5.33
C HIS A 442 -5.03 12.14 -5.28
N LEU A 443 -5.06 13.34 -5.86
CA LEU A 443 -6.27 14.19 -5.88
C LEU A 443 -7.39 13.60 -6.75
N ASN A 444 -7.08 12.71 -7.68
CA ASN A 444 -8.05 11.97 -8.47
C ASN A 444 -8.58 10.71 -7.78
N CYS A 445 -8.03 10.29 -6.63
CA CYS A 445 -8.63 9.27 -5.78
C CYS A 445 -9.96 9.74 -5.18
N TYR A 446 -10.78 8.79 -4.71
CA TYR A 446 -12.11 9.08 -4.22
C TYR A 446 -12.23 8.95 -2.70
N THR A 447 -13.10 9.78 -2.11
CA THR A 447 -13.51 9.72 -0.70
C THR A 447 -15.03 9.76 -0.59
N TYR A 448 -15.58 9.17 0.49
CA TYR A 448 -16.99 9.31 0.82
C TYR A 448 -17.21 10.48 1.77
N VAL A 449 -18.15 11.37 1.41
CA VAL A 449 -18.62 12.47 2.28
C VAL A 449 -20.12 12.26 2.51
N GLY A 450 -20.46 11.67 3.64
CA GLY A 450 -21.82 11.19 3.87
C GLY A 450 -22.14 9.98 2.99
N GLU A 451 -23.15 10.10 2.12
CA GLU A 451 -23.54 9.07 1.14
C GLU A 451 -22.95 9.31 -0.26
N ASP A 452 -22.29 10.46 -0.47
CA ASP A 452 -21.78 10.87 -1.77
C ASP A 452 -20.30 10.50 -1.94
N LEU A 453 -19.91 10.10 -3.15
CA LEU A 453 -18.54 9.77 -3.54
C LEU A 453 -17.91 10.98 -4.26
N TRP A 454 -16.81 11.49 -3.73
CA TRP A 454 -16.10 12.65 -4.24
C TRP A 454 -14.65 12.34 -4.59
N LYS A 455 -14.11 12.90 -5.69
CA LYS A 455 -12.65 12.96 -5.88
C LYS A 455 -12.03 13.83 -4.78
N HIS A 456 -10.86 13.46 -4.28
CA HIS A 456 -10.15 14.23 -3.25
C HIS A 456 -9.97 15.70 -3.66
N GLY A 457 -9.59 15.93 -4.92
CA GLY A 457 -9.40 17.27 -5.46
C GLY A 457 -10.65 18.15 -5.31
N TYR A 458 -11.81 17.69 -5.75
CA TYR A 458 -13.09 18.42 -5.62
C TYR A 458 -13.54 18.58 -4.16
N TYR A 459 -13.26 17.58 -3.33
CA TYR A 459 -13.56 17.69 -1.90
C TYR A 459 -12.73 18.78 -1.20
N LEU A 460 -11.46 18.93 -1.61
CA LEU A 460 -10.56 19.95 -1.06
C LEU A 460 -10.78 21.34 -1.65
N ASN A 461 -11.15 21.43 -2.93
CA ASN A 461 -11.39 22.67 -3.66
C ASN A 461 -12.47 22.45 -4.72
N GLU A 462 -13.60 23.14 -4.59
CA GLU A 462 -14.72 23.08 -5.55
C GLU A 462 -14.35 23.50 -6.99
N ASN A 463 -13.26 24.26 -7.15
CA ASN A 463 -12.73 24.69 -8.45
C ASN A 463 -11.54 23.81 -8.91
N TYR A 464 -11.41 22.60 -8.35
CA TYR A 464 -10.33 21.70 -8.74
C TYR A 464 -10.40 21.37 -10.23
N ASP A 465 -9.28 21.54 -10.91
CA ASP A 465 -9.04 21.10 -12.29
C ASP A 465 -7.77 20.25 -12.31
N SER A 466 -7.87 18.99 -12.72
CA SER A 466 -6.74 18.08 -12.74
C SER A 466 -5.59 18.56 -13.63
N ASP A 467 -5.88 19.36 -14.64
CA ASP A 467 -4.90 19.91 -15.57
C ASP A 467 -4.38 21.29 -15.15
N ASP A 468 -4.84 21.81 -14.02
CA ASP A 468 -4.40 23.08 -13.47
C ASP A 468 -3.94 22.93 -12.02
N PHE A 469 -2.65 22.65 -11.84
CA PHE A 469 -2.06 22.46 -10.51
C PHE A 469 -2.18 23.70 -9.60
N THR A 470 -2.50 24.89 -10.14
CA THR A 470 -2.79 26.09 -9.32
C THR A 470 -4.08 25.96 -8.53
N THR A 471 -4.94 25.00 -8.91
CA THR A 471 -6.17 24.65 -8.21
C THR A 471 -5.97 23.62 -7.09
N PHE A 472 -4.76 23.02 -6.96
CA PHE A 472 -4.47 22.03 -5.93
C PHE A 472 -4.48 22.68 -4.55
N ALA A 473 -5.43 22.28 -3.73
CA ALA A 473 -5.60 22.83 -2.38
C ALA A 473 -4.75 22.08 -1.36
N ASN A 474 -4.41 22.76 -0.27
CA ASN A 474 -3.67 22.17 0.86
C ASN A 474 -2.23 21.73 0.54
N VAL A 475 -1.65 22.26 -0.55
CA VAL A 475 -0.30 21.99 -1.01
C VAL A 475 0.50 23.29 -1.08
N THR A 476 1.73 23.29 -0.59
CA THR A 476 2.64 24.43 -0.64
C THR A 476 3.84 24.10 -1.52
N PHE A 477 4.18 25.04 -2.40
CA PHE A 477 5.37 24.93 -3.27
C PHE A 477 6.48 25.82 -2.74
N ASN A 478 7.73 25.34 -2.78
CA ASN A 478 8.91 26.13 -2.43
C ASN A 478 9.36 27.04 -3.60
N SER A 479 10.44 27.77 -3.41
CA SER A 479 11.00 28.69 -4.44
C SER A 479 11.50 27.99 -5.69
N SER A 480 11.71 26.67 -5.65
CA SER A 480 12.08 25.81 -6.78
C SER A 480 10.86 25.17 -7.45
N ASN A 481 9.66 25.58 -7.09
CA ASN A 481 8.39 25.03 -7.56
C ASN A 481 8.23 23.51 -7.27
N ARG A 482 8.79 23.03 -6.15
CA ARG A 482 8.63 21.67 -5.64
C ARG A 482 7.67 21.68 -4.46
N ILE A 483 6.94 20.60 -4.28
CA ILE A 483 6.05 20.45 -3.12
C ILE A 483 6.88 20.39 -1.85
N SER A 484 6.64 21.32 -0.92
CA SER A 484 7.36 21.44 0.35
C SER A 484 6.49 21.19 1.57
N ALA A 485 5.17 21.37 1.48
CA ALA A 485 4.26 21.00 2.55
C ALA A 485 2.90 20.55 2.02
N ILE A 486 2.30 19.60 2.73
CA ILE A 486 0.94 19.11 2.48
C ILE A 486 0.19 19.10 3.81
N ASP A 487 -1.00 19.73 3.86
CA ASP A 487 -1.83 19.82 5.05
C ASP A 487 -3.24 19.29 4.82
N TYR A 488 -3.48 18.06 5.20
CA TYR A 488 -4.79 17.39 5.18
C TYR A 488 -5.45 17.27 6.56
N SER A 489 -5.01 18.11 7.53
CA SER A 489 -5.55 18.08 8.89
C SER A 489 -7.06 18.29 8.91
N GLY A 490 -7.75 17.43 9.65
CA GLY A 490 -9.22 17.45 9.80
C GLY A 490 -10.00 17.15 8.51
N LYS A 491 -9.33 16.69 7.43
CA LYS A 491 -10.00 16.33 6.18
C LYS A 491 -10.49 14.89 6.20
N MET A 492 -11.66 14.66 5.60
CA MET A 492 -12.29 13.33 5.55
C MET A 492 -11.80 12.48 4.39
N LEU A 493 -10.57 12.72 3.91
CA LEU A 493 -9.94 11.90 2.86
C LEU A 493 -9.79 10.46 3.34
N GLN A 494 -10.03 9.49 2.46
CA GLN A 494 -10.00 8.06 2.76
C GLN A 494 -8.95 7.35 1.91
N GLY A 495 -8.58 6.14 2.35
CA GLY A 495 -7.57 5.33 1.70
C GLY A 495 -6.16 5.59 2.22
N PRO A 496 -5.19 4.75 1.87
CA PRO A 496 -3.79 5.00 2.16
C PRO A 496 -3.24 6.10 1.25
N ILE A 497 -2.20 6.77 1.72
CA ILE A 497 -1.44 7.75 0.93
C ILE A 497 0.03 7.33 0.89
N THR A 498 0.61 7.38 -0.32
CA THR A 498 2.06 7.24 -0.52
C THR A 498 2.63 8.62 -0.85
N LEU A 499 3.58 9.07 -0.04
CA LEU A 499 4.33 10.31 -0.26
C LEU A 499 5.63 9.96 -0.99
N GLN A 500 5.87 10.65 -2.12
CA GLN A 500 7.09 10.46 -2.92
C GLN A 500 7.60 11.82 -3.42
N TYR A 501 7.83 12.72 -2.46
CA TYR A 501 8.24 14.10 -2.71
C TYR A 501 9.59 14.38 -2.04
N PRO A 502 10.71 14.36 -2.80
CA PRO A 502 12.05 14.50 -2.21
C PRO A 502 12.30 15.83 -1.48
N GLU A 503 11.57 16.90 -1.82
CA GLU A 503 11.68 18.21 -1.18
C GLU A 503 10.52 18.53 -0.22
N LEU A 504 9.67 17.56 0.11
CA LEU A 504 8.63 17.71 1.12
C LEU A 504 9.26 17.83 2.51
N GLU A 505 9.03 18.92 3.20
CA GLU A 505 9.55 19.20 4.54
C GLU A 505 8.57 18.83 5.64
N SER A 506 7.26 18.99 5.38
CA SER A 506 6.21 18.79 6.39
C SER A 506 4.97 18.13 5.78
N PHE A 507 4.42 17.14 6.50
CA PHE A 507 3.16 16.50 6.19
C PHE A 507 2.24 16.45 7.40
N ASN A 508 1.03 16.99 7.26
CA ASN A 508 0.03 17.02 8.31
C ASN A 508 -1.24 16.30 7.87
N MET A 509 -1.59 15.23 8.57
CA MET A 509 -2.84 14.47 8.40
C MET A 509 -3.62 14.33 9.71
N GLU A 510 -3.35 15.17 10.71
CA GLU A 510 -3.98 15.10 12.03
C GLU A 510 -5.52 15.13 11.91
N GLY A 511 -6.19 14.20 12.59
CA GLY A 511 -7.65 14.09 12.56
C GLY A 511 -8.24 13.78 11.19
N SER A 512 -7.44 13.34 10.22
CA SER A 512 -7.91 12.90 8.90
C SER A 512 -8.49 11.49 8.93
N ASN A 513 -9.12 11.09 7.82
CA ASN A 513 -9.67 9.75 7.66
C ASN A 513 -8.77 8.83 6.79
N LEU A 514 -7.53 9.27 6.54
CA LEU A 514 -6.54 8.47 5.81
C LEU A 514 -6.24 7.18 6.58
N SER A 515 -6.21 6.06 5.89
CA SER A 515 -6.08 4.73 6.51
C SER A 515 -4.65 4.20 6.56
N GLY A 516 -3.70 4.87 5.91
CA GLY A 516 -2.29 4.49 5.91
C GLY A 516 -1.39 5.60 5.39
N LEU A 517 -0.10 5.49 5.69
CA LEU A 517 0.96 6.37 5.20
C LEU A 517 2.19 5.55 4.84
N THR A 518 2.72 5.77 3.64
CA THR A 518 4.02 5.26 3.20
C THR A 518 4.87 6.42 2.70
N CYS A 519 6.10 6.56 3.18
CA CYS A 519 7.06 7.55 2.70
C CYS A 519 8.14 6.88 1.85
N ILE A 520 8.41 7.42 0.66
CA ILE A 520 9.42 6.90 -0.27
C ILE A 520 10.24 8.07 -0.79
N ASP A 521 11.56 7.99 -0.66
CA ASP A 521 12.50 9.05 -1.09
C ASP A 521 12.08 10.46 -0.60
N CYS A 522 11.55 10.56 0.62
CA CYS A 522 11.16 11.83 1.25
C CYS A 522 12.35 12.40 2.06
N ASP A 523 13.48 12.64 1.41
CA ASP A 523 14.73 13.00 2.08
C ASP A 523 14.67 14.32 2.85
N ALA A 524 13.84 15.28 2.42
CA ALA A 524 13.68 16.56 3.10
C ALA A 524 12.64 16.52 4.23
N LEU A 525 11.88 15.44 4.38
CA LEU A 525 10.76 15.36 5.33
C LEU A 525 11.28 15.31 6.77
N THR A 526 10.96 16.36 7.52
CA THR A 526 11.38 16.54 8.92
C THR A 526 10.24 16.45 9.90
N GLU A 527 9.00 16.66 9.47
CA GLU A 527 7.84 16.74 10.36
C GLU A 527 6.65 15.97 9.81
N ILE A 528 6.08 15.09 10.63
CA ILE A 528 4.82 14.38 10.37
C ILE A 528 3.89 14.54 11.57
N TYR A 529 2.67 15.03 11.29
CA TYR A 529 1.58 15.15 12.25
C TYR A 529 0.44 14.23 11.81
N ALA A 530 0.24 13.14 12.55
CA ALA A 530 -0.72 12.07 12.22
C ALA A 530 -1.62 11.69 13.39
N SER A 531 -1.62 12.49 14.47
CA SER A 531 -2.42 12.20 15.66
C SER A 531 -3.93 12.24 15.37
N ASN A 532 -4.69 11.37 16.05
CA ASN A 532 -6.14 11.25 15.91
C ASN A 532 -6.60 10.88 14.48
N SER A 533 -5.72 10.30 13.66
CA SER A 533 -6.03 9.80 12.33
C SER A 533 -6.50 8.35 12.36
N ASN A 534 -7.13 7.87 11.28
CA ASN A 534 -7.65 6.51 11.17
C ASN A 534 -6.64 5.55 10.50
N ILE A 535 -5.37 5.60 10.91
CA ILE A 535 -4.32 4.72 10.37
C ILE A 535 -4.54 3.29 10.90
N VAL A 536 -4.99 2.41 10.02
CA VAL A 536 -5.34 1.02 10.37
C VAL A 536 -4.65 -0.01 9.48
N LEU A 537 -4.07 0.41 8.33
CA LEU A 537 -3.45 -0.49 7.35
C LEU A 537 -1.94 -0.51 7.47
N GLN A 538 -1.29 0.60 7.20
CA GLN A 538 0.17 0.70 7.13
C GLN A 538 0.65 2.07 7.60
N PHE A 539 1.75 2.09 8.33
CA PHE A 539 2.50 3.29 8.65
C PHE A 539 3.99 3.02 8.45
N ASP A 540 4.52 3.43 7.31
CA ASP A 540 5.92 3.25 6.94
C ASP A 540 6.56 4.59 6.61
N VAL A 541 7.44 5.06 7.48
CA VAL A 541 8.20 6.29 7.32
C VAL A 541 9.70 6.03 7.12
N SER A 542 10.05 4.80 6.75
CA SER A 542 11.45 4.41 6.51
C SER A 542 12.11 5.18 5.36
N GLY A 543 11.32 5.69 4.41
CA GLY A 543 11.76 6.56 3.32
C GLY A 543 11.89 8.03 3.69
N ALA A 544 11.78 8.39 4.99
CA ALA A 544 12.02 9.74 5.51
C ALA A 544 13.18 9.72 6.54
N PRO A 545 14.43 9.50 6.12
CA PRO A 545 15.57 9.27 7.03
C PRO A 545 15.89 10.49 7.91
N ASN A 546 15.54 11.69 7.47
CA ASN A 546 15.78 12.95 8.19
C ASN A 546 14.61 13.40 9.06
N LEU A 547 13.63 12.52 9.33
CA LEU A 547 12.46 12.81 10.17
C LEU A 547 12.91 13.15 11.59
N ARG A 548 12.49 14.33 12.07
CA ARG A 548 12.82 14.87 13.40
C ARG A 548 11.63 14.90 14.35
N THR A 549 10.45 15.15 13.83
CA THR A 549 9.22 15.23 14.62
C THR A 549 8.18 14.28 14.07
N LEU A 550 7.67 13.41 14.95
CA LEU A 550 6.54 12.53 14.66
C LEU A 550 5.52 12.61 15.80
N GLU A 551 4.30 13.05 15.47
CA GLU A 551 3.14 12.98 16.36
C GLU A 551 2.13 11.97 15.78
N ILE A 552 1.92 10.86 16.49
CA ILE A 552 1.09 9.73 16.05
C ILE A 552 0.25 9.17 17.21
N SER A 553 -0.30 10.06 18.01
CA SER A 553 -1.12 9.71 19.18
C SER A 553 -2.60 9.56 18.84
N GLY A 554 -3.33 8.77 19.64
CA GLY A 554 -4.79 8.71 19.54
C GLY A 554 -5.31 7.95 18.33
N LEU A 555 -4.53 7.03 17.75
CA LEU A 555 -4.99 6.18 16.66
C LEU A 555 -6.11 5.25 17.12
N SER A 556 -7.12 5.08 16.26
CA SER A 556 -8.31 4.28 16.54
C SER A 556 -8.38 3.03 15.66
N GLU A 557 -9.09 2.03 16.16
CA GLU A 557 -9.46 0.84 15.39
C GLU A 557 -10.61 1.18 14.43
N ARG A 558 -10.56 0.62 13.23
CA ARG A 558 -11.66 0.68 12.27
C ARG A 558 -11.91 -0.71 11.67
N ASP A 559 -13.14 -1.17 11.74
CA ASP A 559 -13.58 -2.45 11.19
C ASP A 559 -12.74 -3.66 11.65
N GLY A 560 -12.25 -3.63 12.91
CA GLY A 560 -11.37 -4.65 13.47
C GLY A 560 -9.92 -4.60 12.98
N GLN A 561 -9.56 -3.62 12.15
CA GLN A 561 -8.19 -3.39 11.70
C GLN A 561 -7.54 -2.29 12.52
N ARG A 562 -6.25 -2.44 12.81
CA ARG A 562 -5.46 -1.48 13.58
C ARG A 562 -3.97 -1.62 13.27
N THR A 563 -3.25 -0.53 13.39
CA THR A 563 -1.78 -0.51 13.33
C THR A 563 -1.24 -0.89 14.70
N GLU A 564 -0.69 -2.09 14.85
CA GLU A 564 -0.16 -2.61 16.11
C GLU A 564 1.35 -2.38 16.27
N LYS A 565 2.07 -2.09 15.17
CA LYS A 565 3.52 -1.88 15.16
C LYS A 565 3.88 -0.49 14.64
N LEU A 566 4.80 0.19 15.34
CA LEU A 566 5.46 1.41 14.90
C LEU A 566 6.97 1.14 14.80
N ASP A 567 7.52 1.15 13.59
CA ASP A 567 8.94 0.90 13.35
C ASP A 567 9.64 2.16 12.83
N LEU A 568 10.44 2.78 13.69
CA LEU A 568 11.23 3.98 13.41
C LEU A 568 12.73 3.68 13.41
N SER A 569 13.12 2.42 13.17
CA SER A 569 14.52 1.99 13.17
C SER A 569 15.39 2.60 12.05
N LYS A 570 14.77 3.31 11.10
CA LYS A 570 15.44 4.02 10.00
C LYS A 570 15.45 5.55 10.18
N ASN A 571 14.77 6.07 11.20
CA ASN A 571 14.63 7.51 11.42
C ASN A 571 15.58 7.97 12.54
N HIS A 572 16.89 7.91 12.26
CA HIS A 572 17.95 8.16 13.25
C HIS A 572 18.06 9.62 13.70
N GLU A 573 17.54 10.57 12.93
CA GLU A 573 17.52 12.00 13.24
C GLU A 573 16.35 12.42 14.12
N LEU A 574 15.54 11.46 14.62
CA LEU A 574 14.37 11.73 15.43
C LEU A 574 14.73 12.47 16.72
N GLN A 575 14.05 13.61 16.95
CA GLN A 575 14.23 14.48 18.11
C GLN A 575 12.99 14.53 19.00
N ARG A 576 11.81 14.38 18.38
CA ARG A 576 10.52 14.36 19.08
C ARG A 576 9.63 13.24 18.55
N LEU A 577 9.14 12.42 19.46
CA LEU A 577 8.11 11.42 19.22
C LEU A 577 6.99 11.58 20.23
N GLU A 578 5.74 11.60 19.75
CA GLU A 578 4.57 11.47 20.58
C GLU A 578 3.68 10.35 20.02
N ALA A 579 3.73 9.17 20.65
CA ALA A 579 3.05 7.95 20.22
C ALA A 579 2.29 7.34 21.42
N VAL A 580 1.34 8.09 21.97
CA VAL A 580 0.56 7.69 23.14
C VAL A 580 -0.92 7.52 22.78
N ASN A 581 -1.65 6.78 23.64
CA ASN A 581 -3.09 6.55 23.46
C ASN A 581 -3.46 5.91 22.10
N SER A 582 -2.53 5.17 21.51
CA SER A 582 -2.69 4.42 20.27
C SER A 582 -2.82 2.91 20.55
N LEU A 583 -2.89 2.10 19.48
CA LEU A 583 -3.16 0.67 19.59
C LEU A 583 -1.90 -0.17 19.40
N PHE A 584 -0.71 0.40 19.68
CA PHE A 584 0.56 -0.28 19.47
C PHE A 584 0.78 -1.42 20.47
N LYS A 585 1.30 -2.53 19.97
CA LYS A 585 1.86 -3.65 20.72
C LYS A 585 3.37 -3.71 20.61
N GLU A 586 3.94 -3.09 19.58
CA GLU A 586 5.37 -2.99 19.37
C GLU A 586 5.74 -1.58 18.88
N ILE A 587 6.76 -0.98 19.50
CA ILE A 587 7.35 0.29 19.08
C ILE A 587 8.87 0.12 19.03
N ILE A 588 9.47 0.43 17.89
CA ILE A 588 10.91 0.38 17.68
C ILE A 588 11.39 1.79 17.35
N VAL A 589 12.36 2.31 18.09
CA VAL A 589 13.00 3.59 17.83
C VAL A 589 14.52 3.46 17.91
N ASP A 590 15.25 4.20 17.07
CA ASP A 590 16.72 4.18 17.07
C ASP A 590 17.30 5.61 16.85
N PRO A 591 16.97 6.58 17.73
CA PRO A 591 17.49 7.93 17.59
C PRO A 591 18.99 7.98 17.92
N THR A 592 19.79 8.57 17.05
CA THR A 592 21.23 8.77 17.28
C THR A 592 21.50 9.50 18.61
N ALA A 593 20.66 10.51 18.93
CA ALA A 593 20.80 11.28 20.17
C ALA A 593 20.52 10.47 21.46
N PHE A 594 19.80 9.35 21.37
CA PHE A 594 19.58 8.44 22.50
C PHE A 594 20.70 7.42 22.68
N GLY A 595 21.53 7.24 21.66
CA GLY A 595 22.69 6.34 21.72
C GLY A 595 22.45 4.91 21.33
N GLY A 596 21.27 4.57 20.79
CA GLY A 596 20.98 3.24 20.25
C GLY A 596 19.50 2.88 20.21
N ARG A 597 19.22 1.67 19.72
CA ARG A 597 17.88 1.14 19.47
C ARG A 597 17.16 0.78 20.77
N VAL A 598 15.90 1.19 20.85
CA VAL A 598 14.93 0.78 21.87
C VAL A 598 13.78 0.03 21.22
N GLU A 599 13.45 -1.12 21.78
CA GLU A 599 12.27 -1.90 21.44
C GLU A 599 11.31 -1.96 22.62
N LEU A 600 10.09 -1.50 22.44
CA LEU A 600 9.01 -1.63 23.42
C LEU A 600 8.01 -2.66 22.91
N LYS A 601 7.62 -3.60 23.74
CA LYS A 601 6.63 -4.64 23.43
C LYS A 601 5.56 -4.71 24.50
N ALA A 602 4.35 -5.09 24.12
CA ALA A 602 3.24 -5.37 25.03
C ALA A 602 2.92 -6.87 25.02
N ASP A 603 2.86 -7.49 26.17
CA ASP A 603 2.35 -8.83 26.37
C ASP A 603 1.02 -8.74 27.12
N GLY A 604 -0.09 -8.76 26.36
CA GLY A 604 -1.47 -8.75 26.85
C GLY A 604 -2.19 -7.40 26.89
N GLY A 605 -1.53 -6.27 26.58
CA GLY A 605 -2.11 -4.93 26.58
C GLY A 605 -1.61 -4.07 25.42
N LEU A 606 -1.53 -2.76 25.64
CA LEU A 606 -1.05 -1.78 24.66
C LEU A 606 0.06 -0.93 25.26
N ILE A 607 0.89 -0.36 24.37
CA ILE A 607 1.99 0.53 24.75
C ILE A 607 1.96 1.82 23.94
N GLY A 608 2.60 2.83 24.49
CA GLY A 608 2.93 4.08 23.84
C GLY A 608 4.29 4.58 24.33
N CYS A 609 4.83 5.60 23.70
CA CYS A 609 6.00 6.29 24.20
C CYS A 609 6.01 7.76 23.80
N THR A 610 6.78 8.54 24.55
CA THR A 610 7.21 9.87 24.15
C THR A 610 8.73 9.93 24.13
N TYR A 611 9.29 10.70 23.21
CA TYR A 611 10.72 10.99 23.16
C TYR A 611 10.90 12.48 22.87
N ALA A 612 11.60 13.19 23.74
CA ALA A 612 11.95 14.58 23.55
C ALA A 612 13.18 14.94 24.39
N ASP A 613 14.03 15.82 23.91
CA ASP A 613 15.21 16.34 24.62
C ASP A 613 16.14 15.22 25.17
N GLY A 614 16.22 14.08 24.43
CA GLY A 614 17.02 12.93 24.82
C GLY A 614 16.38 12.06 25.94
N ILE A 615 15.14 12.32 26.32
CA ILE A 615 14.41 11.57 27.33
C ILE A 615 13.31 10.75 26.66
N MET A 616 13.32 9.44 26.90
CA MET A 616 12.27 8.53 26.44
C MET A 616 11.41 8.08 27.60
N THR A 617 10.10 8.17 27.47
CA THR A 617 9.15 7.66 28.45
C THR A 617 8.22 6.65 27.79
N ALA A 618 8.28 5.40 28.22
CA ALA A 618 7.34 4.35 27.81
C ALA A 618 6.08 4.42 28.68
N CYS A 619 4.93 4.14 28.08
CA CYS A 619 3.64 4.16 28.72
C CYS A 619 2.91 2.83 28.44
N ALA A 620 2.44 2.15 29.49
CA ALA A 620 1.59 0.98 29.37
C ALA A 620 0.12 1.38 29.45
N ARG A 621 -0.74 0.71 28.68
CA ARG A 621 -2.18 0.93 28.68
C ARG A 621 -2.92 -0.39 28.81
N GLU A 622 -3.70 -0.49 29.86
CA GLU A 622 -4.56 -1.65 30.13
C GLU A 622 -5.66 -1.80 29.09
N THR A 623 -5.99 -3.05 28.80
CA THR A 623 -7.14 -3.46 27.99
C THR A 623 -7.99 -4.44 28.83
N ASP A 624 -7.89 -5.73 28.53
CA ASP A 624 -8.63 -6.78 29.28
C ASP A 624 -7.87 -7.25 30.53
N LEU A 625 -6.56 -7.05 30.55
CA LEU A 625 -5.68 -7.43 31.65
C LEU A 625 -5.07 -6.19 32.31
N PRO A 626 -4.92 -6.19 33.66
CA PRO A 626 -4.23 -5.14 34.38
C PRO A 626 -2.74 -5.14 34.05
N PHE A 627 -2.15 -3.94 34.07
CA PHE A 627 -0.70 -3.79 33.92
C PHE A 627 0.02 -4.35 35.14
N ALA A 628 1.01 -5.17 34.89
CA ALA A 628 1.76 -5.86 35.95
C ALA A 628 3.19 -5.35 36.12
N GLY A 629 3.80 -4.79 35.06
CA GLY A 629 5.13 -4.16 35.15
C GLY A 629 5.91 -4.14 33.85
N TRP A 630 7.02 -3.43 33.85
CA TRP A 630 7.99 -3.39 32.75
C TRP A 630 9.12 -4.37 32.99
N LEU A 631 9.39 -5.25 32.02
CA LEU A 631 10.49 -6.21 32.04
C LEU A 631 11.62 -5.76 31.11
N ALA A 632 12.88 -5.91 31.56
CA ALA A 632 14.02 -5.84 30.66
C ALA A 632 14.14 -7.12 29.80
N ALA A 633 15.04 -7.11 28.82
CA ALA A 633 15.25 -8.23 27.89
C ALA A 633 15.61 -9.57 28.59
N ASN A 634 16.21 -9.51 29.75
CA ASN A 634 16.55 -10.68 30.55
C ASN A 634 15.41 -11.17 31.47
N GLY A 635 14.22 -10.58 31.37
CA GLY A 635 13.06 -10.92 32.19
C GLY A 635 13.03 -10.24 33.56
N THR A 636 14.02 -9.40 33.90
CA THR A 636 14.04 -8.66 35.16
C THR A 636 12.95 -7.59 35.17
N LEU A 637 12.12 -7.56 36.19
CA LEU A 637 11.13 -6.52 36.41
C LEU A 637 11.83 -5.21 36.80
N LEU A 638 11.57 -4.15 36.04
CA LEU A 638 12.18 -2.82 36.22
C LEU A 638 11.35 -1.94 37.13
N LEU A 639 10.05 -1.81 36.81
CA LEU A 639 9.11 -0.92 37.48
C LEU A 639 7.69 -1.49 37.41
N SER A 640 6.89 -1.21 38.42
CA SER A 640 5.45 -1.50 38.47
C SER A 640 4.58 -0.32 38.06
N ASP A 641 5.17 0.86 37.83
CA ASP A 641 4.43 2.02 37.35
C ASP A 641 4.17 1.92 35.84
N ALA A 642 2.95 2.24 35.39
CA ALA A 642 2.56 2.19 33.98
C ALA A 642 3.39 3.14 33.09
N GLN A 643 4.05 4.14 33.66
CA GLN A 643 5.01 5.00 32.98
C GLN A 643 6.42 4.71 33.43
N CYS A 644 7.32 4.51 32.47
CA CYS A 644 8.71 4.17 32.71
C CYS A 644 9.64 5.07 31.90
N VAL A 645 10.59 5.75 32.57
CA VAL A 645 11.65 6.47 31.86
C VAL A 645 12.71 5.45 31.45
N ILE A 646 12.90 5.32 30.13
CA ILE A 646 13.92 4.46 29.56
C ILE A 646 15.24 5.22 29.53
N ALA A 647 16.22 4.74 30.31
CA ALA A 647 17.50 5.40 30.47
C ALA A 647 18.57 4.92 29.47
N GLU A 648 18.43 3.70 28.95
CA GLU A 648 19.45 3.06 28.10
C GLU A 648 18.78 2.34 26.91
N PRO A 649 19.50 2.18 25.76
CA PRO A 649 19.05 1.32 24.67
C PRO A 649 18.81 -0.13 25.13
N GLY A 650 17.80 -0.77 24.54
CA GLY A 650 17.47 -2.16 24.88
C GLY A 650 16.05 -2.56 24.51
N SER A 651 15.68 -3.78 24.88
CA SER A 651 14.31 -4.29 24.68
C SER A 651 13.58 -4.32 26.04
N TYR A 652 12.35 -3.81 26.03
CA TYR A 652 11.51 -3.65 27.18
C TYR A 652 10.11 -4.19 26.90
N THR A 653 9.58 -5.02 27.80
CA THR A 653 8.25 -5.61 27.63
C THR A 653 7.32 -5.13 28.74
N ALA A 654 6.19 -4.54 28.35
CA ALA A 654 5.09 -4.28 29.25
C ALA A 654 4.29 -5.57 29.44
N LEU A 655 4.27 -6.10 30.65
CA LEU A 655 3.53 -7.30 30.99
C LEU A 655 2.16 -6.94 31.56
N PHE A 656 1.13 -7.67 31.11
CA PHE A 656 -0.24 -7.53 31.59
C PHE A 656 -0.73 -8.89 32.08
N SER A 657 -1.15 -8.98 33.34
CA SER A 657 -1.56 -10.25 33.93
C SER A 657 -2.56 -10.03 35.06
N SER A 658 -3.56 -10.91 35.13
CA SER A 658 -4.48 -10.98 36.27
C SER A 658 -3.85 -11.65 37.50
N ASP A 659 -2.77 -12.41 37.30
CA ASP A 659 -2.04 -13.06 38.38
C ASP A 659 -1.00 -12.09 38.99
N PRO A 660 -0.89 -12.01 40.30
CA PRO A 660 0.12 -11.17 40.91
C PRO A 660 1.51 -11.67 40.49
N ILE A 661 2.31 -10.77 39.95
CA ILE A 661 3.69 -11.08 39.62
C ILE A 661 4.48 -11.11 40.95
N THR A 662 5.18 -12.20 41.18
CA THR A 662 6.15 -12.28 42.25
C THR A 662 7.41 -11.53 41.76
N LEU A 663 7.57 -10.30 42.21
CA LEU A 663 8.75 -9.49 41.92
C LEU A 663 9.93 -10.08 42.67
N ALA A 664 10.97 -10.53 41.97
CA ALA A 664 12.18 -10.98 42.64
C ALA A 664 12.74 -9.85 43.51
N GLY A 665 12.78 -10.08 44.80
CA GLY A 665 13.17 -9.09 45.79
C GLY A 665 12.04 -8.37 46.50
N ASP A 666 10.77 -8.51 46.08
CA ASP A 666 9.58 -7.93 46.75
C ASP A 666 9.02 -8.95 47.76
N ALA A 667 9.67 -9.05 48.89
CA ALA A 667 9.35 -10.06 49.89
C ALA A 667 8.07 -9.75 50.70
N ASP A 668 7.58 -8.51 50.69
CA ASP A 668 6.34 -8.12 51.37
C ASP A 668 5.13 -8.06 50.39
N GLY A 669 5.37 -8.22 49.07
CA GLY A 669 4.35 -8.29 48.05
C GLY A 669 3.65 -6.95 47.75
N ASN A 670 4.31 -5.82 48.05
CA ASN A 670 3.74 -4.49 47.85
C ASN A 670 3.95 -3.93 46.42
N GLY A 671 4.62 -4.69 45.56
CA GLY A 671 4.90 -4.33 44.14
C GLY A 671 6.16 -3.47 43.97
N LYS A 672 7.01 -3.37 45.00
CA LYS A 672 8.28 -2.62 44.97
C LYS A 672 9.38 -3.43 45.67
N VAL A 673 10.60 -3.23 45.20
CA VAL A 673 11.77 -3.77 45.89
C VAL A 673 12.40 -2.65 46.72
N GLU A 674 12.21 -2.71 48.04
CA GLU A 674 12.66 -1.70 49.00
C GLU A 674 13.57 -2.31 50.08
N ILE A 675 14.19 -1.47 50.91
CA ILE A 675 15.03 -1.96 52.02
C ILE A 675 14.21 -2.79 53.02
N ALA A 676 12.88 -2.55 53.08
CA ALA A 676 11.98 -3.35 53.92
C ALA A 676 12.00 -4.84 53.54
N ASP A 677 12.03 -5.15 52.24
CA ASP A 677 12.08 -6.51 51.70
C ASP A 677 13.39 -7.20 52.04
N ALA A 678 14.50 -6.47 51.91
CA ALA A 678 15.81 -6.98 52.34
C ALA A 678 15.83 -7.31 53.83
N VAL A 679 15.15 -6.51 54.65
CA VAL A 679 15.02 -6.77 56.10
C VAL A 679 14.14 -7.99 56.33
N LEU A 680 13.02 -8.16 55.63
CA LEU A 680 12.16 -9.34 55.74
C LEU A 680 12.90 -10.61 55.30
N THR A 681 13.59 -10.59 54.17
CA THR A 681 14.42 -11.69 53.67
C THR A 681 15.53 -12.06 54.70
N ALA A 682 16.24 -11.08 55.24
CA ALA A 682 17.24 -11.30 56.27
C ALA A 682 16.64 -11.90 57.55
N ARG A 683 15.46 -11.48 57.96
CA ARG A 683 14.76 -12.06 59.12
C ARG A 683 14.37 -13.51 58.90
N HIS A 684 13.91 -13.84 57.67
CA HIS A 684 13.63 -15.23 57.28
C HIS A 684 14.89 -16.08 57.32
N ALA A 685 15.98 -15.64 56.70
CA ALA A 685 17.27 -16.31 56.70
C ALA A 685 17.85 -16.57 58.10
N LEU A 686 17.50 -15.72 59.06
CA LEU A 686 17.89 -15.86 60.48
C LEU A 686 16.86 -16.63 61.30
N GLY A 687 15.78 -17.13 60.73
CA GLY A 687 14.73 -17.86 61.44
C GLY A 687 13.91 -16.99 62.41
N LEU A 688 13.93 -15.68 62.26
CA LEU A 688 13.22 -14.73 63.13
C LEU A 688 11.78 -14.47 62.62
N GLU A 689 11.53 -14.68 61.33
CA GLU A 689 10.23 -14.54 60.65
C GLU A 689 10.18 -15.54 59.51
N LEU A 690 9.04 -16.17 59.26
CA LEU A 690 8.91 -17.13 58.18
C LEU A 690 8.10 -16.50 57.05
N LEU A 691 8.70 -16.41 55.88
CA LEU A 691 8.01 -16.09 54.62
C LEU A 691 7.30 -17.34 54.11
N ASP A 692 6.20 -17.18 53.38
CA ASP A 692 5.46 -18.25 52.75
C ASP A 692 5.01 -17.91 51.35
N GLY A 693 4.62 -18.90 50.56
CA GLY A 693 4.06 -18.72 49.23
C GLY A 693 4.92 -17.85 48.30
N ASN A 694 4.34 -16.81 47.72
CA ASN A 694 4.99 -15.92 46.77
C ASN A 694 6.14 -15.11 47.43
N ALA A 695 6.01 -14.77 48.72
CA ALA A 695 7.04 -14.06 49.45
C ALA A 695 8.34 -14.85 49.53
N LEU A 696 8.23 -16.18 49.61
CA LEU A 696 9.39 -17.09 49.65
C LEU A 696 10.10 -17.07 48.26
N SER A 697 9.35 -17.20 47.19
CA SER A 697 9.92 -17.14 45.81
C SER A 697 10.47 -15.76 45.47
N ALA A 698 9.88 -14.69 46.00
CA ALA A 698 10.38 -13.33 45.82
C ALA A 698 11.69 -13.09 46.54
N ALA A 699 11.88 -13.72 47.70
CA ALA A 699 13.05 -13.54 48.55
C ALA A 699 14.30 -14.29 48.05
N ASP A 700 14.14 -15.33 47.24
CA ASP A 700 15.23 -16.07 46.57
C ASP A 700 15.63 -15.35 45.28
N VAL A 701 16.44 -14.32 45.40
CA VAL A 701 16.78 -13.42 44.25
C VAL A 701 17.88 -14.01 43.37
N ASN A 702 18.67 -14.93 43.89
CA ASN A 702 19.74 -15.58 43.15
C ASN A 702 19.32 -16.93 42.56
N ASP A 703 18.05 -17.36 42.77
CA ASP A 703 17.41 -18.58 42.27
C ASP A 703 18.19 -19.85 42.59
N ASP A 704 18.84 -19.89 43.81
CA ASP A 704 19.57 -21.06 44.25
C ASP A 704 18.71 -22.04 45.08
N GLY A 705 17.45 -21.72 45.32
CA GLY A 705 16.47 -22.52 46.05
C GLY A 705 16.57 -22.43 47.58
N GLU A 706 17.43 -21.57 48.14
CA GLU A 706 17.60 -21.34 49.58
C GLU A 706 17.65 -19.85 49.89
N ILE A 707 16.81 -19.37 50.80
CA ILE A 707 16.82 -17.96 51.21
C ILE A 707 17.87 -17.76 52.30
N ARG A 708 18.90 -16.98 51.98
CA ARG A 708 20.04 -16.67 52.85
C ARG A 708 20.27 -15.17 52.98
N ILE A 709 21.30 -14.79 53.74
CA ILE A 709 21.68 -13.37 53.92
C ILE A 709 22.20 -12.71 52.63
N ASP A 710 22.77 -13.49 51.73
CA ASP A 710 23.21 -13.01 50.42
C ASP A 710 22.05 -12.55 49.55
N ASP A 711 20.87 -13.20 49.59
CA ASP A 711 19.64 -12.71 48.95
C ASP A 711 19.22 -11.36 49.51
N ALA A 712 19.20 -11.23 50.83
CA ALA A 712 18.90 -9.96 51.49
C ALA A 712 19.87 -8.84 51.07
N VAL A 713 21.16 -9.17 50.88
CA VAL A 713 22.17 -8.22 50.40
C VAL A 713 21.90 -7.85 48.93
N LEU A 714 21.52 -8.82 48.09
CA LEU A 714 21.15 -8.57 46.70
C LEU A 714 19.91 -7.68 46.59
N ILE A 715 18.86 -7.97 47.38
CA ILE A 715 17.64 -7.14 47.46
C ILE A 715 18.00 -5.72 47.90
N CYS A 716 18.84 -5.56 48.90
CA CYS A 716 19.29 -4.26 49.36
C CYS A 716 20.03 -3.48 48.25
N ARG A 717 20.85 -4.16 47.44
CA ARG A 717 21.55 -3.55 46.30
C ARG A 717 20.58 -3.15 45.19
N ILE A 718 19.55 -3.97 44.90
CA ILE A 718 18.47 -3.65 43.95
C ILE A 718 17.73 -2.41 44.43
N ALA A 719 17.29 -2.40 45.69
CA ALA A 719 16.56 -1.28 46.29
C ALA A 719 17.34 0.04 46.30
N LEU A 720 18.66 -0.02 46.28
CA LEU A 720 19.56 1.14 46.23
C LEU A 720 19.99 1.49 44.78
N GLY A 721 19.50 0.78 43.77
CA GLY A 721 19.93 0.98 42.40
C GLY A 721 21.37 0.59 42.08
N LEU A 722 21.97 -0.30 42.92
CA LEU A 722 23.36 -0.73 42.80
C LEU A 722 23.51 -2.10 42.07
N TYR A 723 22.43 -2.64 41.53
CA TYR A 723 22.44 -3.89 40.77
C TYR A 723 22.79 -3.58 39.31
N GLY A 724 23.93 -4.09 38.86
CA GLY A 724 24.41 -3.85 37.46
C GLY A 724 25.84 -3.31 37.39
N ILE A 725 26.55 -3.22 38.50
CA ILE A 725 28.00 -2.91 38.52
C ILE A 725 28.80 -4.17 38.76
#